data_c2e1aec2c73a864bd84de1c094615432
#
_entry.id   c2e1aec2c73a864bd84de1c094615432
#
_cell.length_a   1.000
_cell.length_b   1.000
_cell.length_c   1.000
_cell.angle_alpha   90.00
_cell.angle_beta   90.00
_cell.angle_gamma   90.00
#
_symmetry.space_group_name_H-M   'P 1'
#
loop_
_entity.id
_entity.type
_entity.pdbx_description
1 polymer ?
#
loop_
_entity_poly.entity_id
_entity_poly.type
_entity_poly.pdbx_seq_one_letter_code
_entity_poly.pdbx_strand_id
1 'polypeptide(L)'
;MPTIKGWPIMRDSSEIAELQEILRLQKGLQDITNSINEGQSIKQIILEARPKIIDLFQIEAAHIYAVNSKDKKEIFTFVGSGDQTKERKTAISNQTIPGYVTNTGKMVNISNFSNDLHINKYSDLMLDSNTDSRFGVNVRQILAMPIVYGGEIMGAIEIINKKEKDGQFMDEEPVLLQEIAEVLGIALYNLQRIDTKAKKSKFSYLITNSLIAEEDLNRAREEAREAKEPLENILMKKYRISKSDIGQCFEFFYQCKFVSFDANTPIPGDLLRNLKKEYLTREAWVPLERSDKTIRVIVDDPQNILKRDAIEGLLKTKTIKYDIALKEDILKYIDYFFRDSTADEASFTDLLGKLEGGDTQEDEGEDSVRDSDSAIIQIVNKIINDAFARRASDIHIEPDVIDKNVLVRYRIDGDCALYQTLPYSYRAAIISRIKIMSNLDITVKRIPQDGKIKLKKPGVGEIELRVVTIPTQGGVEDVVMRILAKGDTLPLDAMRITPRNYRELLKICEQPYGMILCVGPTGSGKTTTLHAVLRHINRPDRKIWTAEDPVEITQRGLRQVQVHPKIGFDFAAAMRAFLRADPDVIMVGEMRDFETAKIGVEASLTGHLVLSTLHTNSAPETISRLLDMGIDPLNFADSLLGVLAQRLVRTLCDKCKEAYNPTEEEYNQIAQSYGVELFKKQNIPYSKNLMLYRPKGCDACDRTGYRGRTGIHELLVNTEEIKKRSIERRESIDVIRNIAMADGMLTLYQDGVLKAFQGLTDIKQVHRVCINAR
;
A
#
# COMPACT_ATOMS: atom_id res chain seq x y z
N MET A 1 -21.00 41.01 11.64
CA MET A 1 -21.60 40.45 10.43
C MET A 1 -21.09 41.22 9.19
N PRO A 2 -20.26 40.65 8.37
CA PRO A 2 -20.06 41.12 6.99
C PRO A 2 -20.76 40.14 6.04
N THR A 3 -21.66 40.68 5.26
CA THR A 3 -22.41 40.07 4.18
C THR A 3 -21.47 39.53 3.10
N ILE A 4 -21.51 38.23 2.86
CA ILE A 4 -20.88 37.59 1.71
C ILE A 4 -21.74 37.93 0.47
N LYS A 5 -21.27 38.89 -0.33
CA LYS A 5 -21.74 39.11 -1.68
C LYS A 5 -20.98 38.22 -2.63
N GLY A 6 -21.66 37.42 -3.46
CA GLY A 6 -21.09 36.91 -4.68
C GLY A 6 -21.35 35.43 -5.03
N TRP A 7 -22.59 34.96 -4.90
CA TRP A 7 -23.07 33.86 -5.74
C TRP A 7 -24.04 34.45 -6.76
N PRO A 8 -23.87 34.21 -8.07
CA PRO A 8 -24.86 34.62 -9.04
C PRO A 8 -26.13 33.79 -8.77
N ILE A 9 -27.20 34.51 -8.46
CA ILE A 9 -28.57 33.99 -8.39
C ILE A 9 -28.88 33.55 -9.83
N MET A 10 -29.01 32.24 -10.06
CA MET A 10 -29.58 31.69 -11.29
C MET A 10 -30.93 32.32 -11.52
N ARG A 11 -31.07 33.05 -12.60
CA ARG A 11 -32.24 33.86 -12.89
C ARG A 11 -33.18 33.28 -13.93
N ASP A 12 -32.87 32.08 -14.47
CA ASP A 12 -33.71 31.53 -15.54
C ASP A 12 -34.08 30.10 -15.28
N SER A 13 -35.36 29.78 -15.26
CA SER A 13 -35.89 28.43 -15.14
C SER A 13 -35.44 27.51 -16.29
N SER A 14 -35.00 28.10 -17.40
CA SER A 14 -34.44 27.39 -18.56
C SER A 14 -33.03 26.80 -18.27
N GLU A 15 -32.14 27.56 -17.61
CA GLU A 15 -30.79 27.07 -17.23
C GLU A 15 -30.84 25.93 -16.23
N ILE A 16 -31.81 25.95 -15.31
CA ILE A 16 -32.01 24.88 -14.33
C ILE A 16 -32.50 23.60 -15.03
N ALA A 17 -33.40 23.74 -15.99
CA ALA A 17 -33.92 22.61 -16.76
C ALA A 17 -32.80 21.98 -17.64
N GLU A 18 -31.95 22.80 -18.25
CA GLU A 18 -30.82 22.34 -19.06
C GLU A 18 -29.79 21.60 -18.22
N LEU A 19 -29.42 22.11 -17.04
CA LEU A 19 -28.51 21.44 -16.08
C LEU A 19 -29.11 20.12 -15.55
N GLN A 20 -30.43 20.09 -15.32
CA GLN A 20 -31.10 18.86 -14.89
C GLN A 20 -31.09 17.81 -16.00
N GLU A 21 -31.25 18.20 -17.26
CA GLU A 21 -31.19 17.31 -18.40
C GLU A 21 -29.75 16.76 -18.61
N ILE A 22 -28.74 17.62 -18.53
CA ILE A 22 -27.32 17.18 -18.59
C ILE A 22 -27.02 16.16 -17.48
N LEU A 23 -27.44 16.42 -16.25
CA LEU A 23 -27.27 15.52 -15.12
C LEU A 23 -27.99 14.17 -15.34
N ARG A 24 -29.19 14.18 -15.92
CA ARG A 24 -29.95 12.98 -16.30
C ARG A 24 -29.19 12.15 -17.32
N LEU A 25 -28.68 12.79 -18.37
CA LEU A 25 -27.90 12.13 -19.42
C LEU A 25 -26.61 11.52 -18.89
N GLN A 26 -25.84 12.27 -18.08
CA GLN A 26 -24.62 11.75 -17.46
C GLN A 26 -24.86 10.55 -16.55
N LYS A 27 -25.89 10.62 -15.71
CA LYS A 27 -26.25 9.52 -14.81
C LYS A 27 -26.70 8.29 -15.61
N GLY A 28 -27.53 8.48 -16.63
CA GLY A 28 -27.99 7.39 -17.49
C GLY A 28 -26.85 6.71 -18.24
N LEU A 29 -25.88 7.48 -18.75
CA LEU A 29 -24.68 6.96 -19.42
C LEU A 29 -23.82 6.14 -18.45
N GLN A 30 -23.64 6.64 -17.21
CA GLN A 30 -22.88 5.91 -16.17
C GLN A 30 -23.58 4.60 -15.78
N ASP A 31 -24.90 4.58 -15.66
CA ASP A 31 -25.68 3.39 -15.34
C ASP A 31 -25.64 2.33 -16.46
N ILE A 32 -25.58 2.76 -17.73
CA ILE A 32 -25.39 1.87 -18.90
C ILE A 32 -23.97 1.30 -18.88
N THR A 33 -22.97 2.15 -18.71
CA THR A 33 -21.54 1.77 -18.66
C THR A 33 -21.27 0.74 -17.55
N ASN A 34 -21.85 0.94 -16.37
CA ASN A 34 -21.72 -0.01 -15.26
C ASN A 34 -22.35 -1.37 -15.64
N SER A 35 -23.55 -1.39 -16.24
CA SER A 35 -24.19 -2.64 -16.66
C SER A 35 -23.39 -3.40 -17.72
N ILE A 36 -22.74 -2.69 -18.64
CA ILE A 36 -21.89 -3.29 -19.67
C ILE A 36 -20.63 -3.90 -19.00
N ASN A 37 -20.02 -3.22 -18.05
CA ASN A 37 -18.80 -3.67 -17.38
C ASN A 37 -19.04 -4.81 -16.37
N GLU A 38 -20.23 -4.88 -15.76
CA GLU A 38 -20.61 -5.95 -14.81
C GLU A 38 -21.06 -7.24 -15.53
N GLY A 39 -21.36 -7.17 -16.83
CA GLY A 39 -21.87 -8.29 -17.59
C GLY A 39 -20.86 -9.42 -17.80
N GLN A 40 -21.19 -10.63 -17.35
CA GLN A 40 -20.34 -11.82 -17.45
C GLN A 40 -20.53 -12.60 -18.78
N SER A 41 -21.48 -12.21 -19.60
CA SER A 41 -21.74 -12.81 -20.91
C SER A 41 -22.34 -11.80 -21.89
N ILE A 42 -22.16 -12.03 -23.20
CA ILE A 42 -22.77 -11.19 -24.26
C ILE A 42 -24.29 -11.10 -24.10
N LYS A 43 -24.93 -12.22 -23.75
CA LYS A 43 -26.38 -12.27 -23.50
C LYS A 43 -26.76 -11.33 -22.35
N GLN A 44 -26.04 -11.36 -21.25
CA GLN A 44 -26.32 -10.53 -20.09
C GLN A 44 -26.15 -9.04 -20.41
N ILE A 45 -25.06 -8.66 -21.07
CA ILE A 45 -24.81 -7.27 -21.48
C ILE A 45 -25.97 -6.74 -22.34
N ILE A 46 -26.37 -7.51 -23.36
CA ILE A 46 -27.45 -7.09 -24.27
C ILE A 46 -28.78 -6.91 -23.51
N LEU A 47 -29.13 -7.82 -22.62
CA LEU A 47 -30.39 -7.78 -21.89
C LEU A 47 -30.44 -6.69 -20.81
N GLU A 48 -29.34 -6.41 -20.14
CA GLU A 48 -29.29 -5.43 -19.05
C GLU A 48 -29.07 -3.98 -19.55
N ALA A 49 -28.26 -3.78 -20.60
CA ALA A 49 -28.04 -2.45 -21.16
C ALA A 49 -29.24 -1.93 -21.97
N ARG A 50 -29.96 -2.81 -22.68
CA ARG A 50 -31.06 -2.45 -23.55
C ARG A 50 -32.18 -1.61 -22.89
N PRO A 51 -32.78 -1.97 -21.74
CA PRO A 51 -33.82 -1.16 -21.12
C PRO A 51 -33.32 0.21 -20.68
N LYS A 52 -32.08 0.32 -20.25
CA LYS A 52 -31.45 1.58 -19.84
C LYS A 52 -31.20 2.50 -21.04
N ILE A 53 -30.82 1.95 -22.19
CA ILE A 53 -30.68 2.69 -23.45
C ILE A 53 -32.04 3.22 -23.90
N ILE A 54 -33.11 2.40 -23.84
CA ILE A 54 -34.48 2.81 -24.16
C ILE A 54 -34.92 3.98 -23.29
N ASP A 55 -34.60 3.94 -22.00
CA ASP A 55 -34.96 5.01 -21.07
C ASP A 55 -34.10 6.28 -21.29
N LEU A 56 -32.80 6.13 -21.50
CA LEU A 56 -31.91 7.26 -21.73
C LEU A 56 -32.33 8.07 -22.95
N PHE A 57 -32.57 7.41 -24.09
CA PHE A 57 -32.89 8.06 -25.36
C PHE A 57 -34.40 8.33 -25.54
N GLN A 58 -35.25 7.92 -24.60
CA GLN A 58 -36.72 8.04 -24.68
C GLN A 58 -37.26 7.51 -26.01
N ILE A 59 -36.94 6.24 -26.36
CA ILE A 59 -37.23 5.55 -27.62
C ILE A 59 -38.17 4.35 -27.43
N GLU A 60 -38.73 3.86 -28.53
CA GLU A 60 -39.62 2.69 -28.52
C GLU A 60 -38.84 1.37 -28.44
N ALA A 61 -37.67 1.28 -29.12
CA ALA A 61 -36.85 0.08 -29.12
C ALA A 61 -35.36 0.37 -29.29
N ALA A 62 -34.54 -0.52 -28.73
CA ALA A 62 -33.08 -0.57 -28.96
C ALA A 62 -32.65 -2.04 -29.17
N HIS A 63 -31.68 -2.26 -30.06
CA HIS A 63 -31.08 -3.56 -30.27
C HIS A 63 -29.58 -3.44 -30.33
N ILE A 64 -28.88 -4.36 -29.66
CA ILE A 64 -27.43 -4.51 -29.67
C ILE A 64 -27.10 -5.83 -30.35
N TYR A 65 -26.30 -5.79 -31.39
CA TYR A 65 -25.87 -6.96 -32.14
C TYR A 65 -24.40 -7.19 -31.92
N ALA A 66 -24.00 -8.44 -31.70
CA ALA A 66 -22.60 -8.84 -31.64
C ALA A 66 -22.24 -9.73 -32.85
N VAL A 67 -21.03 -9.61 -33.35
CA VAL A 67 -20.52 -10.49 -34.42
C VAL A 67 -20.37 -11.91 -33.88
N ASN A 68 -20.82 -12.90 -34.63
CA ASN A 68 -20.70 -14.30 -34.23
C ASN A 68 -19.24 -14.75 -34.33
N SER A 69 -18.64 -15.13 -33.21
CA SER A 69 -17.23 -15.58 -33.14
C SER A 69 -16.94 -16.85 -33.95
N LYS A 70 -17.97 -17.68 -34.21
CA LYS A 70 -17.87 -18.93 -34.98
C LYS A 70 -18.07 -18.73 -36.48
N ASP A 71 -18.98 -17.83 -36.83
CA ASP A 71 -19.27 -17.47 -38.22
C ASP A 71 -19.25 -15.95 -38.34
N LYS A 72 -18.11 -15.40 -38.74
CA LYS A 72 -17.90 -13.96 -38.90
C LYS A 72 -18.77 -13.34 -40.02
N LYS A 73 -19.69 -14.07 -40.61
CA LYS A 73 -20.65 -13.60 -41.62
C LYS A 73 -22.03 -13.26 -41.01
N GLU A 74 -22.21 -13.50 -39.72
CA GLU A 74 -23.45 -13.25 -39.02
C GLU A 74 -23.27 -12.40 -37.76
N ILE A 75 -24.25 -11.57 -37.47
CA ILE A 75 -24.43 -10.88 -36.18
C ILE A 75 -25.64 -11.49 -35.48
N PHE A 76 -25.65 -11.45 -34.16
CA PHE A 76 -26.74 -11.95 -33.36
C PHE A 76 -27.13 -10.98 -32.24
N THR A 77 -28.40 -11.04 -31.84
CA THR A 77 -28.94 -10.28 -30.69
C THR A 77 -29.87 -11.19 -29.89
N PHE A 78 -30.29 -10.73 -28.71
CA PHE A 78 -31.26 -11.41 -27.85
C PHE A 78 -32.51 -10.55 -27.70
N VAL A 79 -33.69 -11.18 -27.90
CA VAL A 79 -35.00 -10.54 -27.82
C VAL A 79 -35.89 -11.29 -26.84
N GLY A 80 -36.65 -10.56 -26.02
CA GLY A 80 -37.52 -11.13 -24.98
C GLY A 80 -37.03 -10.74 -23.57
N SER A 81 -37.70 -11.30 -22.56
CA SER A 81 -37.36 -11.11 -21.14
C SER A 81 -37.44 -12.43 -20.38
N GLY A 82 -36.58 -12.66 -19.39
CA GLY A 82 -36.54 -13.87 -18.58
C GLY A 82 -36.36 -15.15 -19.39
N ASP A 83 -37.15 -16.18 -19.07
CA ASP A 83 -37.10 -17.52 -19.71
C ASP A 83 -37.56 -17.53 -21.17
N GLN A 84 -38.21 -16.47 -21.66
CA GLN A 84 -38.67 -16.34 -23.05
C GLN A 84 -37.65 -15.64 -23.98
N THR A 85 -36.41 -15.48 -23.55
CA THR A 85 -35.35 -14.86 -24.35
C THR A 85 -34.93 -15.74 -25.50
N LYS A 86 -35.04 -15.25 -26.76
CA LYS A 86 -34.62 -15.94 -27.98
C LYS A 86 -33.46 -15.23 -28.65
N GLU A 87 -32.43 -16.00 -29.07
CA GLU A 87 -31.38 -15.52 -29.94
C GLU A 87 -31.93 -15.34 -31.37
N ARG A 88 -31.57 -14.21 -31.99
CA ARG A 88 -31.87 -13.94 -33.41
C ARG A 88 -30.56 -13.59 -34.12
N LYS A 89 -30.41 -14.16 -35.32
CA LYS A 89 -29.26 -13.99 -36.18
C LYS A 89 -29.63 -13.19 -37.42
N THR A 90 -28.70 -12.40 -37.90
CA THR A 90 -28.83 -11.58 -39.10
C THR A 90 -27.51 -11.63 -39.87
N ALA A 91 -27.58 -11.80 -41.19
CA ALA A 91 -26.37 -11.79 -42.03
C ALA A 91 -25.70 -10.43 -42.06
N ILE A 92 -24.38 -10.40 -42.11
CA ILE A 92 -23.58 -9.19 -42.35
C ILE A 92 -23.68 -8.91 -43.85
N SER A 93 -24.66 -8.10 -44.25
CA SER A 93 -24.95 -7.75 -45.64
C SER A 93 -25.63 -6.40 -45.71
N ASN A 94 -25.76 -5.85 -46.89
CA ASN A 94 -26.44 -4.56 -47.12
C ASN A 94 -27.98 -4.66 -47.16
N GLN A 95 -28.58 -5.82 -46.81
CA GLN A 95 -30.01 -6.04 -46.84
C GLN A 95 -30.73 -5.66 -45.54
N THR A 96 -29.99 -5.41 -44.46
CA THR A 96 -30.53 -4.98 -43.17
C THR A 96 -29.68 -3.86 -42.62
N ILE A 97 -30.27 -2.93 -41.87
CA ILE A 97 -29.50 -1.80 -41.30
C ILE A 97 -28.37 -2.25 -40.38
N PRO A 98 -28.57 -3.15 -39.38
CA PRO A 98 -27.48 -3.61 -38.55
C PRO A 98 -26.43 -4.40 -39.34
N GLY A 99 -26.85 -5.18 -40.38
CA GLY A 99 -25.91 -5.84 -41.27
C GLY A 99 -25.10 -4.86 -42.11
N TYR A 100 -25.71 -3.82 -42.64
CA TYR A 100 -25.05 -2.76 -43.39
C TYR A 100 -24.03 -2.00 -42.53
N VAL A 101 -24.43 -1.59 -41.34
CA VAL A 101 -23.56 -0.88 -40.37
C VAL A 101 -22.36 -1.74 -40.00
N THR A 102 -22.57 -3.04 -39.78
CA THR A 102 -21.49 -3.98 -39.46
C THR A 102 -20.58 -4.24 -40.68
N ASN A 103 -21.15 -4.28 -41.89
CA ASN A 103 -20.39 -4.52 -43.13
C ASN A 103 -19.53 -3.32 -43.55
N THR A 104 -20.08 -2.11 -43.43
CA THR A 104 -19.45 -0.88 -43.95
C THR A 104 -18.72 -0.07 -42.92
N GLY A 105 -19.03 -0.25 -41.62
CA GLY A 105 -18.54 0.59 -40.53
C GLY A 105 -19.11 2.02 -40.53
N LYS A 106 -20.17 2.27 -41.32
CA LYS A 106 -20.78 3.59 -41.47
C LYS A 106 -22.03 3.69 -40.60
N MET A 107 -22.20 4.82 -39.93
CA MET A 107 -23.41 5.18 -39.19
C MET A 107 -24.59 5.38 -40.15
N VAL A 108 -25.78 4.94 -39.76
CA VAL A 108 -27.05 5.20 -40.46
C VAL A 108 -27.93 6.03 -39.56
N ASN A 109 -28.41 7.19 -40.05
CA ASN A 109 -29.38 8.05 -39.38
C ASN A 109 -30.50 8.39 -40.38
N ILE A 110 -31.67 7.78 -40.19
CA ILE A 110 -32.87 7.97 -41.02
C ILE A 110 -33.95 8.57 -40.15
N SER A 111 -34.26 9.85 -40.36
CA SER A 111 -35.24 10.59 -39.58
C SER A 111 -36.71 10.41 -40.07
N ASN A 112 -36.87 9.89 -41.25
CA ASN A 112 -38.22 9.52 -41.77
C ASN A 112 -38.08 8.31 -42.70
N PHE A 113 -38.50 7.15 -42.22
CA PHE A 113 -38.39 5.88 -42.95
C PHE A 113 -39.41 5.76 -44.12
N SER A 114 -40.47 6.55 -44.12
CA SER A 114 -41.48 6.59 -45.22
C SER A 114 -41.06 7.53 -46.38
N ASN A 115 -39.91 8.20 -46.28
CA ASN A 115 -39.45 9.12 -47.30
C ASN A 115 -38.20 8.53 -48.01
N ASP A 116 -38.36 8.14 -49.26
CA ASP A 116 -37.30 7.54 -50.08
C ASP A 116 -36.04 8.40 -50.19
N LEU A 117 -36.14 9.73 -50.08
CA LEU A 117 -34.99 10.62 -50.12
C LEU A 117 -34.05 10.42 -48.94
N HIS A 118 -34.56 10.07 -47.76
CA HIS A 118 -33.74 9.80 -46.56
C HIS A 118 -33.01 8.46 -46.63
N ILE A 119 -33.59 7.48 -47.28
CA ILE A 119 -33.01 6.16 -47.52
C ILE A 119 -31.96 6.22 -48.65
N ASN A 120 -32.26 6.95 -49.74
CA ASN A 120 -31.38 7.11 -50.89
C ASN A 120 -30.06 7.80 -50.56
N LYS A 121 -29.90 8.42 -49.38
CA LYS A 121 -28.62 8.92 -48.89
C LYS A 121 -27.60 7.80 -48.69
N TYR A 122 -28.06 6.55 -48.53
CA TYR A 122 -27.24 5.36 -48.36
C TYR A 122 -27.32 4.45 -49.59
N SER A 123 -26.65 4.85 -50.67
CA SER A 123 -26.76 4.25 -52.04
C SER A 123 -26.51 2.75 -52.08
N ASP A 124 -25.76 2.20 -51.12
CA ASP A 124 -25.40 0.78 -51.05
C ASP A 124 -26.29 -0.04 -50.16
N LEU A 125 -27.29 0.60 -49.49
CA LEU A 125 -28.25 -0.07 -48.59
C LEU A 125 -29.43 -0.55 -49.42
N MET A 126 -29.60 -1.88 -49.52
CA MET A 126 -30.67 -2.56 -50.23
C MET A 126 -31.63 -3.24 -49.24
N LEU A 127 -32.52 -2.47 -48.68
CA LEU A 127 -33.47 -3.00 -47.69
C LEU A 127 -34.44 -4.03 -48.29
N ASP A 128 -34.57 -5.19 -47.64
CA ASP A 128 -35.57 -6.19 -47.97
C ASP A 128 -36.97 -5.70 -47.56
N SER A 129 -37.97 -5.90 -48.39
CA SER A 129 -39.37 -5.47 -48.20
C SER A 129 -40.07 -5.95 -46.91
N ASN A 130 -39.48 -6.90 -46.22
CA ASN A 130 -39.94 -7.40 -44.91
C ASN A 130 -39.26 -6.72 -43.69
N THR A 131 -38.50 -5.66 -43.89
CA THR A 131 -37.71 -5.03 -42.82
C THR A 131 -38.59 -4.25 -41.84
N ASP A 132 -39.75 -3.77 -42.29
CA ASP A 132 -40.67 -2.92 -41.50
C ASP A 132 -41.37 -3.61 -40.32
N SER A 133 -41.41 -4.93 -40.25
CA SER A 133 -42.10 -5.68 -39.20
C SER A 133 -41.18 -6.53 -38.31
N ARG A 134 -39.87 -6.34 -38.41
CA ARG A 134 -38.91 -7.04 -37.54
C ARG A 134 -39.04 -6.51 -36.11
N PHE A 135 -39.34 -7.41 -35.19
CA PHE A 135 -39.52 -7.12 -33.74
C PHE A 135 -40.82 -6.48 -33.31
N GLY A 136 -41.86 -6.40 -34.17
CA GLY A 136 -43.18 -5.89 -33.78
C GLY A 136 -43.29 -4.38 -33.60
N VAL A 137 -42.28 -3.62 -34.05
CA VAL A 137 -42.26 -2.17 -34.05
C VAL A 137 -42.33 -1.66 -35.48
N ASN A 138 -43.22 -0.74 -35.76
CA ASN A 138 -43.29 -0.05 -37.04
C ASN A 138 -42.20 1.03 -37.11
N VAL A 139 -41.16 0.84 -37.92
CA VAL A 139 -39.98 1.73 -37.95
C VAL A 139 -40.36 3.03 -38.68
N ARG A 140 -40.30 4.13 -37.95
CA ARG A 140 -40.48 5.51 -38.45
C ARG A 140 -39.17 6.23 -38.58
N GLN A 141 -38.28 5.98 -37.62
CA GLN A 141 -36.96 6.61 -37.52
C GLN A 141 -35.97 5.59 -36.97
N ILE A 142 -34.71 5.67 -37.41
CA ILE A 142 -33.66 4.80 -36.92
C ILE A 142 -32.31 5.52 -36.92
N LEU A 143 -31.59 5.33 -35.83
CA LEU A 143 -30.17 5.66 -35.71
C LEU A 143 -29.42 4.37 -35.39
N ALA A 144 -28.47 4.01 -36.25
CA ALA A 144 -27.66 2.80 -36.06
C ALA A 144 -26.19 3.11 -36.22
N MET A 145 -25.38 2.49 -35.37
CA MET A 145 -23.95 2.79 -35.26
C MET A 145 -23.11 1.50 -35.13
N PRO A 146 -21.92 1.46 -35.74
CA PRO A 146 -21.03 0.31 -35.58
C PRO A 146 -20.42 0.31 -34.17
N ILE A 147 -20.28 -0.88 -33.61
CA ILE A 147 -19.54 -1.15 -32.38
C ILE A 147 -18.11 -1.54 -32.81
N VAL A 148 -17.12 -0.71 -32.51
CA VAL A 148 -15.74 -0.88 -32.98
C VAL A 148 -14.76 -0.96 -31.82
N TYR A 149 -13.77 -1.83 -31.89
CA TYR A 149 -12.64 -1.87 -30.97
C TYR A 149 -11.35 -2.26 -31.71
N GLY A 150 -10.29 -1.45 -31.52
CA GLY A 150 -8.97 -1.73 -32.13
C GLY A 150 -8.98 -1.79 -33.66
N GLY A 151 -9.93 -1.11 -34.32
CA GLY A 151 -10.09 -1.13 -35.77
C GLY A 151 -10.91 -2.31 -36.30
N GLU A 152 -11.36 -3.23 -35.43
CA GLU A 152 -12.26 -4.34 -35.80
C GLU A 152 -13.70 -4.00 -35.44
N ILE A 153 -14.65 -4.37 -36.30
CA ILE A 153 -16.08 -4.18 -36.04
C ILE A 153 -16.59 -5.39 -35.23
N MET A 154 -17.04 -5.12 -34.00
CA MET A 154 -17.52 -6.10 -33.04
C MET A 154 -19.02 -6.34 -33.13
N GLY A 155 -19.75 -5.46 -33.82
CA GLY A 155 -21.19 -5.52 -33.96
C GLY A 155 -21.82 -4.21 -34.38
N ALA A 156 -23.11 -4.05 -34.09
CA ALA A 156 -23.87 -2.82 -34.30
C ALA A 156 -24.82 -2.56 -33.15
N ILE A 157 -25.13 -1.29 -32.90
CA ILE A 157 -26.23 -0.84 -32.04
C ILE A 157 -27.21 -0.03 -32.86
N GLU A 158 -28.52 -0.27 -32.68
CA GLU A 158 -29.58 0.51 -33.29
C GLU A 158 -30.59 0.96 -32.25
N ILE A 159 -31.08 2.20 -32.42
CA ILE A 159 -32.16 2.80 -31.63
C ILE A 159 -33.30 3.23 -32.60
N ILE A 160 -34.52 2.94 -32.22
CA ILE A 160 -35.68 3.03 -33.10
C ILE A 160 -36.75 3.86 -32.44
N ASN A 161 -37.32 4.81 -33.21
CA ASN A 161 -38.47 5.65 -32.93
C ASN A 161 -38.37 6.41 -31.59
N LYS A 162 -38.40 7.71 -31.65
CA LYS A 162 -38.66 8.54 -30.47
C LYS A 162 -40.07 8.31 -29.95
N LYS A 163 -40.27 8.32 -28.63
CA LYS A 163 -41.61 8.20 -28.00
C LYS A 163 -42.50 9.40 -28.32
N GLU A 164 -41.93 10.57 -28.47
CA GLU A 164 -42.61 11.75 -28.97
C GLU A 164 -42.89 11.57 -30.47
N LYS A 165 -44.17 11.75 -30.88
CA LYS A 165 -44.61 11.44 -32.25
C LYS A 165 -43.89 12.28 -33.34
N ASP A 166 -43.49 13.50 -33.04
CA ASP A 166 -42.79 14.41 -33.94
C ASP A 166 -41.31 14.63 -33.58
N GLY A 167 -40.79 13.90 -32.57
CA GLY A 167 -39.38 13.95 -32.15
C GLY A 167 -38.46 13.41 -33.23
N GLN A 168 -37.33 14.02 -33.44
CA GLN A 168 -36.25 13.56 -34.32
C GLN A 168 -35.00 13.28 -33.49
N PHE A 169 -34.09 12.44 -33.98
CA PHE A 169 -32.77 12.25 -33.37
C PHE A 169 -31.98 13.56 -33.60
N MET A 170 -31.64 14.25 -32.50
CA MET A 170 -30.87 15.50 -32.48
C MET A 170 -29.40 15.25 -32.76
N ASP A 171 -28.62 16.28 -33.04
CA ASP A 171 -27.19 16.17 -33.37
C ASP A 171 -26.31 15.64 -32.21
N GLU A 172 -26.79 15.74 -30.98
CA GLU A 172 -26.08 15.24 -29.77
C GLU A 172 -26.26 13.75 -29.53
N GLU A 173 -27.36 13.16 -30.01
CA GLU A 173 -27.67 11.74 -29.73
C GLU A 173 -26.77 10.74 -30.49
N PRO A 174 -26.31 11.01 -31.71
CA PRO A 174 -25.27 10.21 -32.34
C PRO A 174 -23.95 10.17 -31.53
N VAL A 175 -23.57 11.29 -30.89
CA VAL A 175 -22.36 11.37 -30.07
C VAL A 175 -22.52 10.50 -28.83
N LEU A 176 -23.67 10.63 -28.15
CA LEU A 176 -23.97 9.82 -26.95
C LEU A 176 -24.05 8.32 -27.27
N LEU A 177 -24.65 7.95 -28.42
CA LEU A 177 -24.73 6.56 -28.86
C LEU A 177 -23.36 6.01 -29.23
N GLN A 178 -22.45 6.86 -29.72
CA GLN A 178 -21.05 6.49 -30.02
C GLN A 178 -20.29 6.15 -28.73
N GLU A 179 -20.43 6.92 -27.65
CA GLU A 179 -19.80 6.60 -26.38
C GLU A 179 -20.24 5.23 -25.84
N ILE A 180 -21.54 4.92 -25.95
CA ILE A 180 -22.08 3.61 -25.59
C ILE A 180 -21.50 2.51 -26.50
N ALA A 181 -21.40 2.76 -27.80
CA ALA A 181 -20.85 1.79 -28.75
C ALA A 181 -19.37 1.50 -28.50
N GLU A 182 -18.58 2.49 -28.07
CA GLU A 182 -17.18 2.30 -27.68
C GLU A 182 -17.03 1.40 -26.44
N VAL A 183 -17.82 1.63 -25.39
CA VAL A 183 -17.83 0.79 -24.18
C VAL A 183 -18.27 -0.65 -24.52
N LEU A 184 -19.30 -0.81 -25.35
CA LEU A 184 -19.75 -2.11 -25.85
C LEU A 184 -18.64 -2.80 -26.65
N GLY A 185 -17.87 -2.08 -27.46
CA GLY A 185 -16.76 -2.61 -28.24
C GLY A 185 -15.71 -3.29 -27.37
N ILE A 186 -15.30 -2.62 -26.30
CA ILE A 186 -14.33 -3.16 -25.32
C ILE A 186 -14.90 -4.44 -24.66
N ALA A 187 -16.14 -4.39 -24.19
CA ALA A 187 -16.77 -5.50 -23.48
C ALA A 187 -16.99 -6.73 -24.39
N LEU A 188 -17.48 -6.52 -25.61
CA LEU A 188 -17.69 -7.60 -26.58
C LEU A 188 -16.37 -8.25 -27.01
N TYR A 189 -15.34 -7.46 -27.26
CA TYR A 189 -14.01 -7.97 -27.56
C TYR A 189 -13.46 -8.85 -26.44
N ASN A 190 -13.54 -8.41 -25.20
CA ASN A 190 -13.05 -9.16 -24.06
C ASN A 190 -13.80 -10.48 -23.90
N LEU A 191 -15.13 -10.48 -24.00
CA LEU A 191 -15.94 -11.68 -23.87
C LEU A 191 -15.77 -12.66 -25.04
N GLN A 192 -15.64 -12.19 -26.27
CA GLN A 192 -15.37 -13.05 -27.43
C GLN A 192 -14.00 -13.71 -27.37
N ARG A 193 -13.00 -13.00 -26.80
CA ARG A 193 -11.67 -13.55 -26.54
C ARG A 193 -11.68 -14.64 -25.47
N ILE A 194 -12.54 -14.52 -24.46
CA ILE A 194 -12.75 -15.54 -23.41
C ILE A 194 -13.42 -16.78 -24.04
N ASP A 195 -14.43 -16.61 -24.90
CA ASP A 195 -15.22 -17.69 -25.50
C ASP A 195 -14.43 -18.52 -26.54
N THR A 196 -13.53 -17.89 -27.28
CA THR A 196 -12.60 -18.59 -28.18
C THR A 196 -11.52 -19.41 -27.47
N LYS A 197 -11.17 -19.03 -26.22
CA LYS A 197 -10.25 -19.80 -25.35
C LYS A 197 -10.94 -20.96 -24.62
N ALA A 198 -12.22 -20.89 -24.36
CA ALA A 198 -12.97 -21.92 -23.60
C ALA A 198 -13.16 -23.25 -24.35
N LYS A 199 -12.84 -23.31 -25.65
CA LYS A 199 -13.06 -24.53 -26.46
C LYS A 199 -11.90 -25.52 -26.52
N LYS A 200 -10.71 -25.16 -26.03
CA LYS A 200 -9.64 -26.13 -25.73
C LYS A 200 -9.25 -25.92 -24.29
N SER A 201 -9.83 -26.67 -23.39
CA SER A 201 -9.39 -26.68 -21.97
C SER A 201 -7.92 -27.11 -21.92
N LYS A 202 -7.10 -26.41 -21.13
CA LYS A 202 -5.69 -26.70 -20.87
C LYS A 202 -5.45 -28.18 -20.49
N PHE A 203 -6.47 -28.86 -19.95
CA PHE A 203 -6.43 -30.25 -19.49
C PHE A 203 -7.34 -31.20 -20.29
N SER A 204 -7.83 -30.81 -21.48
CA SER A 204 -8.67 -31.67 -22.32
C SER A 204 -7.95 -32.94 -22.78
N TYR A 205 -6.63 -32.92 -22.89
CA TYR A 205 -5.80 -34.07 -23.17
C TYR A 205 -6.00 -35.21 -22.13
N LEU A 206 -6.15 -34.88 -20.83
CA LEU A 206 -6.36 -35.89 -19.78
C LEU A 206 -7.67 -36.64 -19.98
N ILE A 207 -8.73 -35.92 -20.35
CA ILE A 207 -10.06 -36.53 -20.62
C ILE A 207 -10.00 -37.36 -21.89
N THR A 208 -9.41 -36.85 -22.96
CA THR A 208 -9.30 -37.55 -24.26
C THR A 208 -8.54 -38.86 -24.14
N ASN A 209 -7.53 -38.91 -23.27
CA ASN A 209 -6.75 -40.13 -23.03
C ASN A 209 -7.22 -40.95 -21.84
N SER A 210 -8.42 -40.68 -21.32
CA SER A 210 -9.02 -41.42 -20.19
C SER A 210 -8.17 -41.46 -18.92
N LEU A 211 -7.32 -40.46 -18.71
CA LEU A 211 -6.46 -40.33 -17.52
C LEU A 211 -7.22 -39.77 -16.31
N ILE A 212 -8.31 -39.05 -16.54
CA ILE A 212 -9.22 -38.54 -15.52
C ILE A 212 -10.64 -38.42 -16.10
N ALA A 213 -11.66 -38.67 -15.27
CA ALA A 213 -13.04 -38.41 -15.64
C ALA A 213 -13.35 -36.90 -15.62
N GLU A 214 -14.26 -36.44 -16.45
CA GLU A 214 -14.65 -35.01 -16.53
C GLU A 214 -15.17 -34.48 -15.19
N GLU A 215 -15.94 -35.30 -14.46
CA GLU A 215 -16.48 -34.99 -13.13
C GLU A 215 -15.34 -34.78 -12.11
N ASP A 216 -14.31 -35.63 -12.13
CA ASP A 216 -13.17 -35.53 -11.25
C ASP A 216 -12.28 -34.31 -11.58
N LEU A 217 -12.14 -33.96 -12.87
CA LEU A 217 -11.44 -32.75 -13.28
C LEU A 217 -12.18 -31.50 -12.81
N ASN A 218 -13.50 -31.48 -12.85
CA ASN A 218 -14.31 -30.36 -12.35
C ASN A 218 -14.19 -30.25 -10.82
N ARG A 219 -14.22 -31.38 -10.09
CA ARG A 219 -13.98 -31.39 -8.64
C ARG A 219 -12.59 -30.89 -8.28
N ALA A 220 -11.57 -31.31 -9.03
CA ALA A 220 -10.20 -30.81 -8.85
C ALA A 220 -10.07 -29.30 -9.07
N ARG A 221 -10.87 -28.72 -9.99
CA ARG A 221 -10.93 -27.26 -10.20
C ARG A 221 -11.52 -26.52 -9.02
N GLU A 222 -12.57 -27.06 -8.41
CA GLU A 222 -13.18 -26.46 -7.21
C GLU A 222 -12.21 -26.53 -6.03
N GLU A 223 -11.59 -27.70 -5.79
CA GLU A 223 -10.57 -27.86 -4.76
C GLU A 223 -9.39 -26.92 -4.95
N ALA A 224 -8.92 -26.72 -6.18
CA ALA A 224 -7.83 -25.79 -6.48
C ALA A 224 -8.18 -24.34 -6.16
N ARG A 225 -9.46 -23.94 -6.40
CA ARG A 225 -9.96 -22.61 -6.04
C ARG A 225 -10.06 -22.41 -4.54
N GLU A 226 -10.56 -23.40 -3.81
CA GLU A 226 -10.68 -23.35 -2.34
C GLU A 226 -9.32 -23.33 -1.67
N ALA A 227 -8.38 -24.18 -2.11
CA ALA A 227 -7.03 -24.27 -1.60
C ALA A 227 -6.12 -23.10 -2.05
N LYS A 228 -6.54 -22.28 -3.04
CA LYS A 228 -5.71 -21.26 -3.71
C LYS A 228 -4.39 -21.81 -4.24
N GLU A 229 -4.40 -23.09 -4.66
CA GLU A 229 -3.27 -23.77 -5.30
C GLU A 229 -3.51 -23.92 -6.81
N PRO A 230 -2.43 -23.96 -7.64
CA PRO A 230 -2.53 -24.30 -9.04
C PRO A 230 -3.20 -25.67 -9.26
N LEU A 231 -4.08 -25.76 -10.27
CA LEU A 231 -4.82 -26.99 -10.56
C LEU A 231 -3.91 -28.18 -10.86
N GLU A 232 -2.79 -27.94 -11.54
CA GLU A 232 -1.78 -28.94 -11.83
C GLU A 232 -1.22 -29.61 -10.57
N ASN A 233 -1.06 -28.85 -9.48
CA ASN A 233 -0.60 -29.39 -8.21
C ASN A 233 -1.63 -30.31 -7.56
N ILE A 234 -2.90 -29.94 -7.59
CA ILE A 234 -4.00 -30.77 -7.10
C ILE A 234 -4.11 -32.07 -7.92
N LEU A 235 -4.02 -31.96 -9.25
CA LEU A 235 -4.05 -33.13 -10.15
C LEU A 235 -2.90 -34.11 -9.85
N MET A 236 -1.68 -33.60 -9.64
CA MET A 236 -0.53 -34.45 -9.31
C MET A 236 -0.63 -35.05 -7.90
N LYS A 237 -1.00 -34.26 -6.88
CA LYS A 237 -1.01 -34.69 -5.47
C LYS A 237 -2.17 -35.63 -5.15
N LYS A 238 -3.40 -35.29 -5.55
CA LYS A 238 -4.63 -36.01 -5.16
C LYS A 238 -5.10 -37.01 -6.20
N TYR A 239 -5.01 -36.64 -7.48
CA TYR A 239 -5.52 -37.49 -8.58
C TYR A 239 -4.41 -38.33 -9.23
N ARG A 240 -3.17 -38.26 -8.72
CA ARG A 240 -2.01 -39.05 -9.14
C ARG A 240 -1.67 -38.95 -10.63
N ILE A 241 -2.03 -37.83 -11.26
CA ILE A 241 -1.64 -37.56 -12.65
C ILE A 241 -0.14 -37.30 -12.69
N SER A 242 0.54 -37.95 -13.62
CA SER A 242 2.01 -37.81 -13.70
C SER A 242 2.42 -36.41 -14.21
N LYS A 243 3.59 -35.95 -13.82
CA LYS A 243 4.16 -34.70 -14.31
C LYS A 243 4.33 -34.72 -15.84
N SER A 244 4.63 -35.90 -16.41
CA SER A 244 4.72 -36.09 -17.85
C SER A 244 3.40 -35.85 -18.55
N ASP A 245 2.28 -36.36 -17.99
CA ASP A 245 0.95 -36.18 -18.55
C ASP A 245 0.50 -34.71 -18.48
N ILE A 246 0.82 -34.02 -17.38
CA ILE A 246 0.63 -32.56 -17.28
C ILE A 246 1.46 -31.84 -18.34
N GLY A 247 2.70 -32.25 -18.56
CA GLY A 247 3.56 -31.74 -19.62
C GLY A 247 2.95 -31.89 -21.01
N GLN A 248 2.43 -33.07 -21.32
CA GLN A 248 1.73 -33.34 -22.60
C GLN A 248 0.48 -32.49 -22.76
N CYS A 249 -0.28 -32.25 -21.68
CA CYS A 249 -1.39 -31.29 -21.69
C CYS A 249 -0.96 -29.91 -22.13
N PHE A 250 0.16 -29.44 -21.59
CA PHE A 250 0.70 -28.12 -21.89
C PHE A 250 1.24 -28.04 -23.32
N GLU A 251 1.99 -29.04 -23.76
CA GLU A 251 2.45 -29.11 -25.15
C GLU A 251 1.30 -29.09 -26.15
N PHE A 252 0.25 -29.86 -25.87
CA PHE A 252 -0.91 -29.93 -26.72
C PHE A 252 -1.71 -28.59 -26.74
N PHE A 253 -1.84 -27.93 -25.59
CA PHE A 253 -2.60 -26.69 -25.46
C PHE A 253 -1.85 -25.48 -26.00
N TYR A 254 -0.57 -25.34 -25.60
CA TYR A 254 0.26 -24.18 -25.91
C TYR A 254 1.02 -24.30 -27.25
N GLN A 255 1.08 -25.50 -27.83
CA GLN A 255 1.83 -25.79 -29.05
C GLN A 255 3.32 -25.43 -28.94
N CYS A 256 3.93 -25.65 -27.76
CA CYS A 256 5.33 -25.43 -27.49
C CYS A 256 5.88 -26.56 -26.60
N LYS A 257 7.21 -26.74 -26.53
CA LYS A 257 7.83 -27.84 -25.80
C LYS A 257 7.70 -27.64 -24.29
N PHE A 258 7.33 -28.73 -23.57
CA PHE A 258 7.38 -28.75 -22.13
C PHE A 258 8.79 -29.06 -21.64
N VAL A 259 9.27 -28.30 -20.64
CA VAL A 259 10.61 -28.42 -20.08
C VAL A 259 10.49 -28.68 -18.57
N SER A 260 11.00 -29.82 -18.13
CA SER A 260 11.19 -30.10 -16.71
C SER A 260 12.57 -29.64 -16.25
N PHE A 261 12.73 -29.38 -14.95
CA PHE A 261 14.02 -29.00 -14.39
C PHE A 261 15.07 -30.12 -14.60
N ASP A 262 16.23 -29.75 -15.14
CA ASP A 262 17.42 -30.57 -15.28
C ASP A 262 18.64 -29.82 -14.72
N ALA A 263 19.26 -30.40 -13.69
CA ALA A 263 20.45 -29.86 -13.02
C ALA A 263 21.72 -29.87 -13.91
N ASN A 264 21.68 -30.55 -15.08
CA ASN A 264 22.80 -30.56 -16.02
C ASN A 264 22.68 -29.44 -17.08
N THR A 265 21.62 -28.63 -17.04
CA THR A 265 21.43 -27.50 -17.98
C THR A 265 22.55 -26.48 -17.78
N PRO A 266 23.30 -26.10 -18.83
CA PRO A 266 24.34 -25.08 -18.72
C PRO A 266 23.77 -23.74 -18.25
N ILE A 267 24.49 -23.04 -17.38
CA ILE A 267 24.09 -21.72 -16.89
C ILE A 267 24.33 -20.68 -17.97
N PRO A 268 23.27 -19.99 -18.48
CA PRO A 268 23.42 -19.00 -19.57
C PRO A 268 23.89 -17.64 -19.01
N GLY A 269 25.13 -17.57 -18.55
CA GLY A 269 25.68 -16.41 -17.86
C GLY A 269 25.58 -15.08 -18.61
N ASP A 270 25.71 -15.11 -19.95
CA ASP A 270 25.55 -13.94 -20.84
C ASP A 270 24.12 -13.39 -20.86
N LEU A 271 23.11 -14.27 -20.73
CA LEU A 271 21.69 -13.88 -20.71
C LEU A 271 21.23 -13.45 -19.31
N LEU A 272 21.90 -13.89 -18.26
CA LEU A 272 21.53 -13.61 -16.87
C LEU A 272 22.11 -12.30 -16.33
N ARG A 273 23.16 -11.75 -16.94
CA ARG A 273 23.90 -10.57 -16.46
C ARG A 273 23.02 -9.37 -16.09
N ASN A 274 21.94 -9.14 -16.84
CA ASN A 274 21.05 -8.01 -16.64
C ASN A 274 19.69 -8.39 -16.01
N LEU A 275 19.54 -9.63 -15.55
CA LEU A 275 18.30 -10.15 -14.99
C LEU A 275 18.43 -10.34 -13.48
N LYS A 276 17.43 -9.85 -12.73
CA LYS A 276 17.41 -9.98 -11.27
C LYS A 276 16.65 -11.25 -10.87
N LYS A 277 17.20 -12.02 -9.95
CA LYS A 277 16.59 -13.23 -9.39
C LYS A 277 15.17 -12.98 -8.92
N GLU A 278 14.95 -11.89 -8.16
CA GLU A 278 13.65 -11.54 -7.59
C GLU A 278 12.60 -11.24 -8.67
N TYR A 279 13.02 -10.57 -9.75
CA TYR A 279 12.17 -10.29 -10.90
C TYR A 279 11.75 -11.58 -11.61
N LEU A 280 12.73 -12.43 -11.94
CA LEU A 280 12.49 -13.72 -12.60
C LEU A 280 11.59 -14.63 -11.76
N THR A 281 11.82 -14.66 -10.44
CA THR A 281 11.01 -15.43 -9.49
C THR A 281 9.57 -14.94 -9.43
N ARG A 282 9.36 -13.62 -9.43
CA ARG A 282 8.03 -13.01 -9.41
C ARG A 282 7.28 -13.26 -10.70
N GLU A 283 7.94 -13.03 -11.82
CA GLU A 283 7.34 -13.15 -13.17
C GLU A 283 7.32 -14.59 -13.70
N ALA A 284 7.98 -15.52 -13.02
CA ALA A 284 8.05 -16.95 -13.34
C ALA A 284 8.48 -17.20 -14.79
N TRP A 285 9.72 -16.78 -15.14
CA TRP A 285 10.36 -17.08 -16.40
C TRP A 285 11.89 -17.07 -16.26
N VAL A 286 12.60 -17.76 -17.17
CA VAL A 286 14.06 -17.73 -17.19
C VAL A 286 14.59 -18.10 -18.59
N PRO A 287 15.66 -17.44 -19.11
CA PRO A 287 16.30 -17.85 -20.34
C PRO A 287 17.12 -19.11 -20.11
N LEU A 288 17.12 -20.04 -21.07
CA LEU A 288 17.87 -21.28 -21.00
C LEU A 288 19.14 -21.25 -21.82
N GLU A 289 19.06 -20.78 -23.06
CA GLU A 289 20.18 -20.81 -23.99
C GLU A 289 20.03 -19.78 -25.11
N ARG A 290 21.16 -19.41 -25.73
CA ARG A 290 21.21 -18.61 -26.93
C ARG A 290 21.80 -19.45 -28.06
N SER A 291 21.09 -19.57 -29.17
CA SER A 291 21.56 -20.18 -30.42
C SER A 291 21.61 -19.08 -31.48
N ASP A 292 22.72 -18.85 -32.16
CA ASP A 292 23.00 -17.86 -33.22
C ASP A 292 22.12 -16.58 -33.22
N LYS A 293 20.83 -16.71 -33.51
CA LYS A 293 19.89 -15.59 -33.59
C LYS A 293 18.66 -15.71 -32.70
N THR A 294 18.52 -16.84 -31.97
CA THR A 294 17.31 -17.16 -31.22
C THR A 294 17.66 -17.38 -29.75
N ILE A 295 16.91 -16.73 -28.83
CA ILE A 295 16.99 -17.02 -27.40
C ILE A 295 15.84 -17.94 -27.02
N ARG A 296 16.15 -19.02 -26.31
CA ARG A 296 15.17 -19.96 -25.78
C ARG A 296 14.83 -19.59 -24.33
N VAL A 297 13.55 -19.40 -24.06
CA VAL A 297 13.04 -18.94 -22.76
C VAL A 297 11.93 -19.86 -22.27
N ILE A 298 11.98 -20.27 -21.02
CA ILE A 298 10.86 -20.99 -20.39
C ILE A 298 9.99 -20.05 -19.58
N VAL A 299 8.67 -20.23 -19.72
CA VAL A 299 7.63 -19.44 -19.05
C VAL A 299 6.53 -20.33 -18.51
N ASP A 300 5.75 -19.84 -17.58
CA ASP A 300 4.57 -20.53 -17.03
C ASP A 300 3.31 -20.36 -17.92
N ASP A 301 3.26 -19.30 -18.72
CA ASP A 301 2.22 -19.04 -19.72
C ASP A 301 2.77 -18.35 -20.97
N PRO A 302 3.04 -19.10 -22.05
CA PRO A 302 3.54 -18.55 -23.31
C PRO A 302 2.54 -17.65 -24.06
N GLN A 303 1.26 -17.66 -23.68
CA GLN A 303 0.22 -16.84 -24.30
C GLN A 303 0.03 -15.49 -23.62
N ASN A 304 0.72 -15.23 -22.52
CA ASN A 304 0.68 -13.93 -21.83
C ASN A 304 1.49 -12.89 -22.63
N ILE A 305 0.76 -12.04 -23.37
CA ILE A 305 1.34 -11.03 -24.25
C ILE A 305 2.17 -10.02 -23.47
N LEU A 306 1.66 -9.53 -22.32
CA LEU A 306 2.39 -8.55 -21.49
C LEU A 306 3.72 -9.10 -20.97
N LYS A 307 3.74 -10.39 -20.60
CA LYS A 307 4.97 -11.06 -20.18
C LYS A 307 5.96 -11.21 -21.35
N ARG A 308 5.48 -11.55 -22.53
CA ARG A 308 6.32 -11.65 -23.73
C ARG A 308 6.93 -10.31 -24.11
N ASP A 309 6.15 -9.25 -24.16
CA ASP A 309 6.63 -7.89 -24.46
C ASP A 309 7.70 -7.44 -23.45
N ALA A 310 7.48 -7.73 -22.16
CA ALA A 310 8.47 -7.45 -21.11
C ALA A 310 9.77 -8.24 -21.30
N ILE A 311 9.69 -9.53 -21.66
CA ILE A 311 10.85 -10.38 -21.95
C ILE A 311 11.61 -9.89 -23.18
N GLU A 312 10.91 -9.55 -24.27
CA GLU A 312 11.50 -9.02 -25.51
C GLU A 312 12.23 -7.70 -25.25
N GLY A 313 11.64 -6.82 -24.44
CA GLY A 313 12.27 -5.56 -24.03
C GLY A 313 13.54 -5.75 -23.19
N LEU A 314 13.54 -6.72 -22.27
CA LEU A 314 14.69 -7.00 -21.39
C LEU A 314 15.83 -7.70 -22.12
N LEU A 315 15.52 -8.65 -23.00
CA LEU A 315 16.51 -9.39 -23.78
C LEU A 315 16.93 -8.66 -25.06
N LYS A 316 16.32 -7.50 -25.36
CA LYS A 316 16.57 -6.63 -26.53
C LYS A 316 16.57 -7.40 -27.85
N THR A 317 15.69 -8.40 -27.98
CA THR A 317 15.52 -9.21 -29.20
C THR A 317 14.06 -9.61 -29.39
N LYS A 318 13.63 -9.68 -30.64
CA LYS A 318 12.30 -10.18 -31.05
C LYS A 318 12.32 -11.67 -31.45
N THR A 319 13.49 -12.29 -31.52
CA THR A 319 13.65 -13.68 -31.97
C THR A 319 13.75 -14.58 -30.70
N ILE A 320 12.62 -14.77 -30.03
CA ILE A 320 12.55 -15.59 -28.82
C ILE A 320 11.68 -16.82 -29.09
N LYS A 321 12.19 -17.98 -28.72
CA LYS A 321 11.44 -19.24 -28.70
C LYS A 321 10.96 -19.50 -27.27
N TYR A 322 9.65 -19.48 -27.08
CA TYR A 322 9.04 -19.75 -25.78
C TYR A 322 8.74 -21.24 -25.63
N ASP A 323 9.26 -21.83 -24.57
CA ASP A 323 8.88 -23.16 -24.10
C ASP A 323 8.12 -23.03 -22.78
N ILE A 324 7.35 -24.04 -22.40
CA ILE A 324 6.54 -24.03 -21.18
C ILE A 324 7.14 -24.92 -20.12
N ALA A 325 7.05 -24.50 -18.85
CA ALA A 325 7.40 -25.31 -17.69
C ALA A 325 6.42 -25.08 -16.54
N LEU A 326 6.38 -26.01 -15.60
CA LEU A 326 5.71 -25.78 -14.32
C LEU A 326 6.43 -24.66 -13.57
N LYS A 327 5.66 -23.82 -12.89
CA LYS A 327 6.22 -22.73 -12.08
C LYS A 327 7.28 -23.22 -11.09
N GLU A 328 7.09 -24.40 -10.49
CA GLU A 328 8.07 -25.01 -9.60
C GLU A 328 9.41 -25.32 -10.30
N ASP A 329 9.38 -25.76 -11.56
CA ASP A 329 10.60 -26.03 -12.33
C ASP A 329 11.29 -24.75 -12.75
N ILE A 330 10.55 -23.72 -13.13
CA ILE A 330 11.11 -22.40 -13.42
C ILE A 330 11.84 -21.85 -12.18
N LEU A 331 11.23 -21.96 -11.01
CA LEU A 331 11.85 -21.53 -9.75
C LEU A 331 13.11 -22.34 -9.43
N LYS A 332 13.12 -23.67 -9.68
CA LYS A 332 14.31 -24.51 -9.51
C LYS A 332 15.43 -24.11 -10.49
N TYR A 333 15.10 -23.75 -11.75
CA TYR A 333 16.08 -23.22 -12.70
C TYR A 333 16.64 -21.89 -12.22
N ILE A 334 15.81 -20.98 -11.76
CA ILE A 334 16.24 -19.68 -11.22
C ILE A 334 17.17 -19.90 -10.03
N ASP A 335 16.79 -20.76 -9.07
CA ASP A 335 17.62 -21.07 -7.92
C ASP A 335 18.93 -21.75 -8.31
N TYR A 336 18.91 -22.62 -9.31
CA TYR A 336 20.10 -23.30 -9.81
C TYR A 336 21.04 -22.32 -10.53
N PHE A 337 20.51 -21.46 -11.40
CA PHE A 337 21.30 -20.50 -12.16
C PHE A 337 21.90 -19.38 -11.31
N PHE A 338 21.26 -19.07 -10.20
CA PHE A 338 21.73 -18.04 -9.24
C PHE A 338 22.33 -18.64 -7.96
N ARG A 339 22.69 -19.94 -7.96
CA ARG A 339 23.29 -20.62 -6.80
C ARG A 339 24.61 -20.03 -6.32
N ASP A 340 25.41 -19.49 -7.23
CA ASP A 340 26.71 -18.89 -6.90
C ASP A 340 26.61 -17.42 -6.44
N SER A 341 25.43 -16.85 -6.37
CA SER A 341 25.20 -15.52 -5.81
C SER A 341 24.90 -15.53 -4.30
N THR A 342 25.14 -16.61 -3.59
CA THR A 342 25.25 -16.61 -2.12
C THR A 342 26.61 -16.08 -1.66
N ALA A 343 27.02 -14.94 -2.23
CA ALA A 343 28.05 -14.08 -1.65
C ALA A 343 27.43 -13.19 -0.56
N ASP A 344 26.62 -13.75 0.33
CA ASP A 344 26.18 -13.09 1.55
C ASP A 344 27.27 -13.04 2.63
N GLU A 345 28.48 -13.55 2.34
CA GLU A 345 29.64 -13.52 3.23
C GLU A 345 30.87 -12.81 2.68
N ALA A 346 30.78 -12.12 1.52
CA ALA A 346 31.92 -11.30 1.11
C ALA A 346 32.15 -10.23 2.19
N SER A 347 33.36 -10.27 2.77
CA SER A 347 33.79 -9.24 3.72
C SER A 347 33.64 -7.86 3.08
N PHE A 348 33.27 -6.86 3.86
CA PHE A 348 33.23 -5.48 3.36
C PHE A 348 34.59 -5.05 2.75
N THR A 349 35.68 -5.60 3.28
CA THR A 349 37.05 -5.44 2.79
C THR A 349 37.24 -6.02 1.38
N ASP A 350 36.61 -7.18 1.09
CA ASP A 350 36.70 -7.81 -0.25
C ASP A 350 35.91 -7.02 -1.31
N LEU A 351 34.79 -6.39 -0.90
CA LEU A 351 34.01 -5.51 -1.77
C LEU A 351 34.75 -4.20 -2.07
N LEU A 352 35.44 -3.64 -1.08
CA LEU A 352 36.32 -2.47 -1.27
C LEU A 352 37.53 -2.81 -2.14
N GLY A 353 38.15 -3.97 -1.96
CA GLY A 353 39.26 -4.44 -2.78
C GLY A 353 38.89 -4.61 -4.28
N LYS A 354 37.63 -5.00 -4.56
CA LYS A 354 37.12 -5.04 -5.93
C LYS A 354 36.93 -3.64 -6.56
N LEU A 355 36.71 -2.63 -5.72
CA LEU A 355 36.63 -1.23 -6.16
C LEU A 355 38.01 -0.62 -6.35
N GLU A 356 38.98 -0.90 -5.47
CA GLU A 356 40.36 -0.36 -5.52
C GLU A 356 41.17 -1.00 -6.67
N GLY A 357 40.86 -2.21 -7.10
CA GLY A 357 41.47 -2.89 -8.26
C GLY A 357 41.11 -2.32 -9.62
N GLY A 358 40.17 -1.36 -9.67
CA GLY A 358 39.74 -0.66 -10.88
C GLY A 358 40.35 0.74 -11.10
N ASP A 359 41.14 1.24 -10.17
CA ASP A 359 41.72 2.59 -10.22
C ASP A 359 43.19 2.58 -10.64
N THR A 360 43.47 2.34 -11.91
CA THR A 360 44.63 2.92 -12.63
C THR A 360 44.42 2.82 -14.12
N GLN A 361 43.99 3.89 -14.70
CA GLN A 361 44.16 4.40 -16.06
C GLN A 361 42.82 4.94 -16.60
N GLU A 362 42.89 6.23 -16.96
CA GLU A 362 41.95 6.86 -17.87
C GLU A 362 42.03 6.13 -19.21
N ASP A 363 41.18 5.09 -19.37
CA ASP A 363 40.83 4.54 -20.67
C ASP A 363 39.32 4.29 -20.68
N GLU A 364 38.66 5.03 -21.56
CA GLU A 364 37.23 4.95 -21.84
C GLU A 364 36.87 3.57 -22.41
N GLY A 365 36.64 2.60 -21.53
CA GLY A 365 36.08 1.30 -21.87
C GLY A 365 34.76 1.07 -21.15
N GLU A 366 33.66 0.89 -21.88
CA GLU A 366 32.31 0.63 -21.36
C GLU A 366 32.21 -0.55 -20.36
N ASP A 367 33.22 -1.41 -20.25
CA ASP A 367 33.21 -2.58 -19.36
C ASP A 367 33.65 -2.28 -17.92
N SER A 368 34.49 -1.28 -17.68
CA SER A 368 34.94 -0.90 -16.33
C SER A 368 33.86 -0.20 -15.50
N VAL A 369 32.93 0.49 -16.14
CA VAL A 369 31.78 1.15 -15.51
C VAL A 369 30.77 0.12 -14.99
N ARG A 370 30.65 -1.05 -15.60
CA ARG A 370 29.67 -2.09 -15.24
C ARG A 370 30.05 -2.90 -13.99
N ASP A 371 31.34 -3.13 -13.75
CA ASP A 371 31.80 -3.85 -12.56
C ASP A 371 31.77 -2.97 -11.31
N SER A 372 32.06 -1.66 -11.43
CA SER A 372 31.92 -0.69 -10.36
C SER A 372 30.45 -0.51 -9.92
N ASP A 373 29.49 -0.50 -10.86
CA ASP A 373 28.06 -0.40 -10.57
C ASP A 373 27.56 -1.63 -9.79
N SER A 374 28.05 -2.83 -10.11
CA SER A 374 27.71 -4.05 -9.39
C SER A 374 28.22 -4.02 -7.94
N ALA A 375 29.43 -3.52 -7.70
CA ALA A 375 30.03 -3.41 -6.37
C ALA A 375 29.31 -2.34 -5.51
N ILE A 376 28.95 -1.20 -6.08
CA ILE A 376 28.18 -0.15 -5.37
C ILE A 376 26.79 -0.70 -4.94
N ILE A 377 26.12 -1.47 -5.80
CA ILE A 377 24.85 -2.11 -5.46
C ILE A 377 25.02 -3.05 -4.26
N GLN A 378 26.08 -3.87 -4.26
CA GLN A 378 26.38 -4.80 -3.16
C GLN A 378 26.69 -4.06 -1.86
N ILE A 379 27.49 -2.97 -1.92
CA ILE A 379 27.82 -2.16 -0.77
C ILE A 379 26.58 -1.53 -0.14
N VAL A 380 25.69 -0.89 -0.94
CA VAL A 380 24.47 -0.28 -0.41
C VAL A 380 23.55 -1.33 0.18
N ASN A 381 23.39 -2.47 -0.47
CA ASN A 381 22.58 -3.57 0.06
C ASN A 381 23.16 -4.11 1.38
N LYS A 382 24.49 -4.27 1.46
CA LYS A 382 25.16 -4.72 2.68
C LYS A 382 25.00 -3.71 3.82
N ILE A 383 25.17 -2.42 3.56
CA ILE A 383 24.92 -1.36 4.55
C ILE A 383 23.49 -1.49 5.14
N ILE A 384 22.48 -1.67 4.30
CA ILE A 384 21.10 -1.80 4.75
C ILE A 384 20.88 -3.11 5.52
N ASN A 385 21.42 -4.23 5.03
CA ASN A 385 21.26 -5.55 5.65
C ASN A 385 21.95 -5.61 7.02
N ASP A 386 23.15 -5.09 7.13
CA ASP A 386 23.92 -5.07 8.39
C ASP A 386 23.28 -4.12 9.42
N ALA A 387 22.75 -2.96 8.97
CA ALA A 387 21.99 -2.06 9.83
C ALA A 387 20.74 -2.76 10.42
N PHE A 388 20.01 -3.51 9.59
CA PHE A 388 18.85 -4.29 10.04
C PHE A 388 19.26 -5.39 11.03
N ALA A 389 20.32 -6.15 10.74
CA ALA A 389 20.84 -7.20 11.62
C ALA A 389 21.26 -6.65 12.99
N ARG A 390 21.86 -5.47 13.00
CA ARG A 390 22.29 -4.74 14.22
C ARG A 390 21.17 -3.97 14.90
N ARG A 391 19.93 -4.03 14.38
CA ARG A 391 18.75 -3.31 14.90
C ARG A 391 18.93 -1.79 14.93
N ALA A 392 19.63 -1.25 13.94
CA ALA A 392 19.73 0.19 13.78
C ALA A 392 18.35 0.79 13.50
N SER A 393 18.06 1.94 14.06
CA SER A 393 16.86 2.72 13.75
C SER A 393 17.06 3.59 12.52
N ASP A 394 18.26 4.14 12.35
CA ASP A 394 18.60 5.03 11.25
C ASP A 394 20.00 4.70 10.71
N ILE A 395 20.19 4.90 9.42
CA ILE A 395 21.45 4.80 8.69
C ILE A 395 21.78 6.19 8.19
N HIS A 396 22.97 6.68 8.47
CA HIS A 396 23.48 7.95 8.00
C HIS A 396 24.63 7.71 7.02
N ILE A 397 24.58 8.32 5.85
CA ILE A 397 25.66 8.32 4.86
C ILE A 397 26.04 9.77 4.65
N GLU A 398 27.24 10.13 5.11
CA GLU A 398 27.71 11.51 5.27
C GLU A 398 29.04 11.70 4.53
N PRO A 399 29.01 12.27 3.32
CA PRO A 399 30.26 12.63 2.63
C PRO A 399 30.99 13.77 3.35
N ASP A 400 32.22 13.53 3.80
CA ASP A 400 33.05 14.52 4.41
C ASP A 400 33.99 15.17 3.38
N VAL A 401 33.79 16.47 3.14
CA VAL A 401 34.54 17.26 2.17
C VAL A 401 35.97 17.57 2.65
N ILE A 402 36.18 17.60 3.96
CA ILE A 402 37.47 17.93 4.59
C ILE A 402 38.38 16.69 4.58
N ASP A 403 37.89 15.59 5.17
CA ASP A 403 38.68 14.36 5.32
C ASP A 403 38.65 13.48 4.05
N LYS A 404 37.92 13.92 3.00
CA LYS A 404 37.81 13.19 1.72
C LYS A 404 37.41 11.73 1.87
N ASN A 405 36.39 11.50 2.67
CA ASN A 405 35.80 10.19 2.88
C ASN A 405 34.26 10.24 2.92
N VAL A 406 33.61 9.10 3.04
CA VAL A 406 32.15 8.97 3.26
C VAL A 406 31.95 8.16 4.53
N LEU A 407 31.41 8.80 5.56
CA LEU A 407 31.12 8.15 6.82
C LEU A 407 29.75 7.44 6.74
N VAL A 408 29.72 6.17 7.06
CA VAL A 408 28.48 5.40 7.26
C VAL A 408 28.30 5.18 8.74
N ARG A 409 27.25 5.77 9.33
CA ARG A 409 26.96 5.65 10.75
C ARG A 409 25.59 5.00 10.96
N TYR A 410 25.48 4.19 11.99
CA TYR A 410 24.21 3.61 12.42
C TYR A 410 23.77 4.23 13.74
N ARG A 411 22.49 4.53 13.84
CA ARG A 411 21.87 4.86 15.12
C ARG A 411 21.31 3.59 15.74
N ILE A 412 21.91 3.14 16.83
CA ILE A 412 21.51 1.94 17.57
C ILE A 412 21.13 2.35 18.99
N ASP A 413 19.94 1.99 19.44
CA ASP A 413 19.42 2.32 20.77
C ASP A 413 19.53 3.82 21.15
N GLY A 414 19.45 4.70 20.15
CA GLY A 414 19.48 6.15 20.29
C GLY A 414 20.85 6.80 20.05
N ASP A 415 21.96 6.07 20.11
CA ASP A 415 23.31 6.58 19.89
C ASP A 415 23.79 6.31 18.46
N CYS A 416 24.45 7.31 17.83
CA CYS A 416 25.11 7.15 16.54
C CYS A 416 26.52 6.55 16.74
N ALA A 417 26.81 5.49 16.01
CA ALA A 417 28.13 4.85 15.99
C ALA A 417 28.63 4.73 14.54
N LEU A 418 29.94 4.93 14.35
CA LEU A 418 30.56 4.69 13.06
C LEU A 418 30.49 3.20 12.73
N TYR A 419 29.94 2.88 11.54
CA TYR A 419 29.92 1.54 11.01
C TYR A 419 31.09 1.31 10.05
N GLN A 420 31.24 2.22 9.06
CA GLN A 420 32.26 2.08 8.02
C GLN A 420 32.64 3.44 7.46
N THR A 421 33.89 3.54 6.99
CA THR A 421 34.39 4.68 6.20
C THR A 421 34.63 4.21 4.78
N LEU A 422 34.10 4.94 3.78
CA LEU A 422 34.25 4.64 2.38
C LEU A 422 35.06 5.70 1.65
N PRO A 423 35.75 5.37 0.56
CA PRO A 423 36.45 6.36 -0.26
C PRO A 423 35.52 7.43 -0.82
N TYR A 424 35.97 8.67 -0.83
CA TYR A 424 35.17 9.83 -1.27
C TYR A 424 34.76 9.79 -2.73
N SER A 425 35.51 9.11 -3.61
CA SER A 425 35.21 8.91 -5.02
C SER A 425 33.82 8.26 -5.23
N TYR A 426 33.39 7.38 -4.33
CA TYR A 426 32.12 6.64 -4.46
C TYR A 426 30.89 7.38 -3.95
N ARG A 427 31.02 8.59 -3.36
CA ARG A 427 29.91 9.37 -2.80
C ARG A 427 28.73 9.54 -3.76
N ALA A 428 29.04 9.94 -5.01
CA ALA A 428 28.00 10.21 -6.00
C ALA A 428 27.27 8.94 -6.44
N ALA A 429 28.00 7.85 -6.63
CA ALA A 429 27.42 6.56 -7.05
C ALA A 429 26.54 5.96 -5.94
N ILE A 430 26.98 6.02 -4.68
CA ILE A 430 26.22 5.53 -3.51
C ILE A 430 24.91 6.32 -3.37
N ILE A 431 24.98 7.66 -3.42
CA ILE A 431 23.80 8.53 -3.29
C ILE A 431 22.85 8.34 -4.46
N SER A 432 23.35 8.27 -5.69
CA SER A 432 22.53 8.00 -6.88
C SER A 432 21.83 6.66 -6.79
N ARG A 433 22.54 5.61 -6.32
CA ARG A 433 21.93 4.29 -6.11
C ARG A 433 20.80 4.34 -5.09
N ILE A 434 20.96 5.05 -3.97
CA ILE A 434 19.92 5.21 -2.95
C ILE A 434 18.74 6.00 -3.51
N LYS A 435 18.99 7.08 -4.27
CA LYS A 435 17.93 7.85 -4.94
C LYS A 435 17.13 6.99 -5.90
N ILE A 436 17.77 6.18 -6.73
CA ILE A 436 17.10 5.23 -7.63
C ILE A 436 16.23 4.23 -6.84
N MET A 437 16.77 3.67 -5.76
CA MET A 437 16.03 2.70 -4.92
C MET A 437 14.81 3.32 -4.24
N SER A 438 14.83 4.63 -3.97
CA SER A 438 13.78 5.38 -3.29
C SER A 438 12.88 6.19 -4.23
N ASN A 439 13.02 6.04 -5.56
CA ASN A 439 12.31 6.78 -6.60
C ASN A 439 12.49 8.31 -6.50
N LEU A 440 13.69 8.75 -6.13
CA LEU A 440 14.07 10.16 -6.09
C LEU A 440 14.78 10.56 -7.39
N ASP A 441 14.73 11.86 -7.70
CA ASP A 441 15.40 12.41 -8.87
C ASP A 441 16.92 12.56 -8.61
N ILE A 442 17.73 11.85 -9.42
CA ILE A 442 19.21 11.88 -9.31
C ILE A 442 19.82 13.20 -9.77
N THR A 443 19.10 13.98 -10.59
CA THR A 443 19.59 15.25 -11.12
C THR A 443 19.41 16.41 -10.12
N VAL A 444 18.44 16.31 -9.24
CA VAL A 444 18.11 17.30 -8.22
C VAL A 444 19.03 17.10 -7.01
N LYS A 445 19.99 18.05 -6.81
CA LYS A 445 20.99 17.99 -5.73
C LYS A 445 20.96 19.20 -4.80
N ARG A 446 20.11 20.21 -5.08
CA ARG A 446 20.12 21.50 -4.37
C ARG A 446 18.98 21.68 -3.39
N ILE A 447 18.03 20.77 -3.36
CA ILE A 447 16.89 20.78 -2.44
C ILE A 447 16.75 19.41 -1.79
N PRO A 448 16.26 19.33 -0.56
CA PRO A 448 15.98 18.05 0.09
C PRO A 448 14.92 17.25 -0.69
N GLN A 449 15.06 15.93 -0.70
CA GLN A 449 14.09 15.00 -1.28
C GLN A 449 13.74 13.91 -0.28
N ASP A 450 12.47 13.52 -0.24
CA ASP A 450 11.91 12.44 0.58
C ASP A 450 11.46 11.27 -0.28
N GLY A 451 11.81 10.05 0.11
CA GLY A 451 11.41 8.84 -0.61
C GLY A 451 11.29 7.62 0.30
N LYS A 452 10.99 6.48 -0.31
CA LYS A 452 10.82 5.20 0.38
C LYS A 452 11.48 4.06 -0.38
N ILE A 453 12.17 3.18 0.34
CA ILE A 453 12.71 1.93 -0.19
C ILE A 453 11.90 0.78 0.40
N LYS A 454 11.46 -0.17 -0.43
CA LYS A 454 10.84 -1.41 0.01
C LYS A 454 11.71 -2.59 -0.41
N LEU A 455 12.19 -3.35 0.55
CA LEU A 455 13.04 -4.53 0.34
C LEU A 455 12.33 -5.77 0.88
N LYS A 456 12.28 -6.83 0.08
CA LYS A 456 11.81 -8.14 0.54
C LYS A 456 13.02 -8.98 0.91
N LYS A 457 13.09 -9.44 2.17
CA LYS A 457 14.15 -10.32 2.65
C LYS A 457 13.57 -11.73 2.93
N PRO A 458 14.14 -12.80 2.37
CA PRO A 458 13.73 -14.17 2.69
C PRO A 458 13.80 -14.41 4.19
N GLY A 459 12.73 -14.95 4.79
CA GLY A 459 12.66 -15.28 6.22
C GLY A 459 12.37 -14.11 7.17
N VAL A 460 12.42 -12.86 6.71
CA VAL A 460 12.17 -11.66 7.54
C VAL A 460 10.93 -10.90 7.08
N GLY A 461 10.53 -11.06 5.81
CA GLY A 461 9.42 -10.33 5.21
C GLY A 461 9.86 -9.04 4.50
N GLU A 462 8.96 -8.07 4.40
CA GLU A 462 9.20 -6.80 3.72
C GLU A 462 9.73 -5.77 4.72
N ILE A 463 10.89 -5.19 4.42
CA ILE A 463 11.51 -4.07 5.17
C ILE A 463 11.20 -2.79 4.39
N GLU A 464 10.69 -1.78 5.05
CA GLU A 464 10.47 -0.44 4.48
C GLU A 464 11.46 0.55 5.12
N LEU A 465 12.14 1.36 4.30
CA LEU A 465 12.99 2.45 4.77
C LEU A 465 12.42 3.77 4.24
N ARG A 466 12.35 4.76 5.11
CA ARG A 466 12.12 6.16 4.73
C ARG A 466 13.47 6.81 4.48
N VAL A 467 13.65 7.44 3.32
CA VAL A 467 14.90 8.03 2.86
C VAL A 467 14.72 9.53 2.73
N VAL A 468 15.68 10.28 3.25
CA VAL A 468 15.79 11.73 3.06
C VAL A 468 17.19 12.03 2.54
N THR A 469 17.28 12.80 1.46
CA THR A 469 18.54 13.37 0.99
C THR A 469 18.57 14.87 1.29
N ILE A 470 19.66 15.36 1.84
CA ILE A 470 19.78 16.75 2.29
C ILE A 470 21.07 17.34 1.70
N PRO A 471 20.98 18.45 0.93
CA PRO A 471 22.17 19.16 0.48
C PRO A 471 22.99 19.69 1.64
N THR A 472 24.30 19.47 1.60
CA THR A 472 25.26 19.96 2.61
C THR A 472 26.36 20.79 1.99
N GLN A 473 27.23 21.39 2.84
CA GLN A 473 28.31 22.23 2.40
C GLN A 473 29.25 21.49 1.42
N GLY A 474 29.73 22.19 0.40
CA GLY A 474 30.62 21.61 -0.63
C GLY A 474 29.89 20.96 -1.82
N GLY A 475 28.56 21.16 -1.93
CA GLY A 475 27.77 20.69 -3.05
C GLY A 475 27.53 19.17 -3.04
N VAL A 476 27.66 18.55 -1.88
CA VAL A 476 27.36 17.13 -1.63
C VAL A 476 26.01 16.96 -0.94
N GLU A 477 25.53 15.74 -0.84
CA GLU A 477 24.27 15.41 -0.16
C GLU A 477 24.52 14.37 0.93
N ASP A 478 23.94 14.60 2.10
CA ASP A 478 23.83 13.59 3.13
C ASP A 478 22.57 12.75 2.88
N VAL A 479 22.62 11.47 3.24
CA VAL A 479 21.47 10.58 3.18
C VAL A 479 21.17 10.02 4.55
N VAL A 480 19.91 10.15 4.97
CA VAL A 480 19.40 9.52 6.18
C VAL A 480 18.33 8.52 5.78
N MET A 481 18.50 7.26 6.19
CA MET A 481 17.52 6.20 5.96
C MET A 481 17.00 5.68 7.29
N ARG A 482 15.71 5.89 7.60
CA ARG A 482 15.05 5.34 8.78
C ARG A 482 14.46 3.98 8.47
N ILE A 483 14.81 2.97 9.24
CA ILE A 483 14.30 1.62 9.12
C ILE A 483 12.93 1.54 9.81
N LEU A 484 11.87 1.29 9.04
CA LEU A 484 10.53 1.07 9.57
C LEU A 484 10.36 -0.44 9.79
N ALA A 485 10.41 -0.86 11.05
CA ALA A 485 10.22 -2.26 11.38
C ALA A 485 8.75 -2.64 11.19
N LYS A 486 8.45 -3.51 10.25
CA LYS A 486 7.18 -4.26 10.23
C LYS A 486 7.26 -5.34 11.30
N GLY A 487 6.84 -5.03 12.50
CA GLY A 487 6.69 -5.98 13.59
C GLY A 487 5.29 -5.88 14.17
N ASP A 488 4.81 -6.97 14.77
CA ASP A 488 3.62 -6.90 15.61
C ASP A 488 3.82 -5.83 16.67
N THR A 489 2.81 -5.00 16.88
CA THR A 489 2.82 -4.02 17.95
C THR A 489 3.08 -4.71 19.27
N LEU A 490 4.00 -4.17 20.06
CA LEU A 490 4.24 -4.66 21.43
C LEU A 490 2.91 -4.63 22.20
N PRO A 491 2.53 -5.72 22.86
CA PRO A 491 1.38 -5.68 23.75
C PRO A 491 1.68 -4.79 24.96
N LEU A 492 0.63 -4.19 25.54
CA LEU A 492 0.77 -3.18 26.59
C LEU A 492 1.46 -3.70 27.85
N ASP A 493 1.29 -4.97 28.19
CA ASP A 493 1.94 -5.68 29.30
C ASP A 493 3.46 -5.86 29.09
N ALA A 494 3.91 -5.97 27.84
CA ALA A 494 5.34 -6.08 27.53
C ALA A 494 6.09 -4.73 27.60
N MET A 495 5.40 -3.61 27.78
CA MET A 495 6.00 -2.28 27.83
C MET A 495 6.70 -1.94 29.14
N ARG A 496 6.68 -2.84 30.12
CA ARG A 496 7.31 -2.65 31.45
C ARG A 496 6.83 -1.37 32.16
N ILE A 497 5.54 -1.07 32.03
CA ILE A 497 4.87 0.00 32.78
C ILE A 497 4.73 -0.45 34.22
N THR A 498 4.91 0.46 35.19
CA THR A 498 4.74 0.11 36.61
C THR A 498 3.31 -0.39 36.90
N PRO A 499 3.11 -1.29 37.88
CA PRO A 499 1.79 -1.89 38.15
C PRO A 499 0.66 -0.86 38.40
N ARG A 500 0.98 0.26 39.08
CA ARG A 500 0.01 1.37 39.26
C ARG A 500 -0.35 2.00 37.93
N ASN A 501 0.67 2.45 37.17
CA ASN A 501 0.44 3.11 35.90
C ASN A 501 -0.26 2.21 34.88
N TYR A 502 0.07 0.91 34.85
CA TYR A 502 -0.58 -0.07 33.99
C TYR A 502 -2.07 -0.20 34.33
N ARG A 503 -2.42 -0.38 35.61
CA ARG A 503 -3.80 -0.50 36.06
C ARG A 503 -4.61 0.76 35.78
N GLU A 504 -4.06 1.94 36.07
CA GLU A 504 -4.76 3.20 35.83
C GLU A 504 -4.90 3.49 34.33
N LEU A 505 -3.86 3.18 33.53
CA LEU A 505 -3.94 3.32 32.06
C LEU A 505 -5.04 2.43 31.49
N LEU A 506 -5.15 1.18 31.89
CA LEU A 506 -6.24 0.30 31.47
C LEU A 506 -7.62 0.89 31.80
N LYS A 507 -7.81 1.40 33.02
CA LYS A 507 -9.08 2.00 33.46
C LYS A 507 -9.50 3.19 32.57
N ILE A 508 -8.56 4.08 32.22
CA ILE A 508 -8.87 5.22 31.36
C ILE A 508 -9.04 4.84 29.89
N CYS A 509 -8.36 3.78 29.41
CA CYS A 509 -8.53 3.27 28.05
C CYS A 509 -9.88 2.56 27.83
N GLU A 510 -10.53 2.09 28.91
CA GLU A 510 -11.85 1.43 28.85
C GLU A 510 -13.00 2.42 28.90
N GLN A 511 -12.74 3.71 29.17
CA GLN A 511 -13.77 4.73 29.18
C GLN A 511 -14.40 4.87 27.77
N PRO A 512 -15.73 5.09 27.71
CA PRO A 512 -16.40 5.22 26.40
C PRO A 512 -16.05 6.52 25.67
N TYR A 513 -15.64 7.56 26.38
CA TYR A 513 -15.26 8.86 25.83
C TYR A 513 -14.26 9.57 26.74
N GLY A 514 -13.62 10.59 26.21
CA GLY A 514 -12.60 11.38 26.89
C GLY A 514 -11.31 11.45 26.10
N MET A 515 -10.29 12.09 26.67
CA MET A 515 -9.01 12.33 26.01
C MET A 515 -7.85 11.70 26.79
N ILE A 516 -7.03 10.92 26.11
CA ILE A 516 -5.77 10.37 26.63
C ILE A 516 -4.62 10.91 25.79
N LEU A 517 -3.64 11.52 26.46
CA LEU A 517 -2.47 12.12 25.82
C LEU A 517 -1.21 11.34 26.14
N CYS A 518 -0.43 10.96 25.11
CA CYS A 518 0.89 10.38 25.26
C CYS A 518 1.95 11.41 24.86
N VAL A 519 2.79 11.85 25.81
CA VAL A 519 3.64 13.00 25.59
C VAL A 519 5.13 12.72 25.81
N GLY A 520 5.98 13.53 25.20
CA GLY A 520 7.42 13.40 25.24
C GLY A 520 8.10 13.90 23.98
N PRO A 521 9.44 14.03 23.92
CA PRO A 521 10.15 14.45 22.73
C PRO A 521 10.08 13.42 21.61
N THR A 522 10.59 13.80 20.45
CA THR A 522 10.78 12.88 19.31
C THR A 522 11.64 11.68 19.75
N GLY A 523 11.24 10.49 19.35
CA GLY A 523 11.96 9.25 19.70
C GLY A 523 11.72 8.72 21.10
N SER A 524 10.77 9.27 21.88
CA SER A 524 10.41 8.74 23.22
C SER A 524 9.52 7.50 23.17
N GLY A 525 9.09 7.04 22.00
CA GLY A 525 8.27 5.84 21.82
C GLY A 525 6.76 6.08 21.91
N LYS A 526 6.28 7.33 21.78
CA LYS A 526 4.85 7.68 21.86
C LYS A 526 3.99 6.86 20.88
N THR A 527 4.40 6.80 19.62
CA THR A 527 3.69 6.03 18.57
C THR A 527 3.54 4.56 18.97
N THR A 528 4.63 3.93 19.46
CA THR A 528 4.61 2.54 19.93
C THR A 528 3.61 2.34 21.08
N THR A 529 3.59 3.28 22.03
CA THR A 529 2.68 3.22 23.18
C THR A 529 1.22 3.40 22.77
N LEU A 530 0.92 4.39 21.92
CA LEU A 530 -0.43 4.58 21.41
C LEU A 530 -0.92 3.38 20.61
N HIS A 531 -0.06 2.80 19.78
CA HIS A 531 -0.41 1.59 19.04
C HIS A 531 -0.58 0.37 19.95
N ALA A 532 0.13 0.28 21.07
CA ALA A 532 -0.11 -0.75 22.09
C ALA A 532 -1.47 -0.55 22.80
N VAL A 533 -1.84 0.70 23.11
CA VAL A 533 -3.17 1.05 23.64
C VAL A 533 -4.25 0.71 22.60
N LEU A 534 -4.09 1.16 21.36
CA LEU A 534 -5.03 0.86 20.27
C LEU A 534 -5.21 -0.65 20.10
N ARG A 535 -4.13 -1.45 20.11
CA ARG A 535 -4.20 -2.90 20.06
C ARG A 535 -5.04 -3.49 21.20
N HIS A 536 -4.92 -2.93 22.40
CA HIS A 536 -5.66 -3.39 23.58
C HIS A 536 -7.16 -3.13 23.44
N ILE A 537 -7.55 -1.95 22.95
CA ILE A 537 -8.96 -1.54 22.83
C ILE A 537 -9.61 -1.91 21.48
N ASN A 538 -8.84 -2.46 20.54
CA ASN A 538 -9.31 -2.85 19.22
C ASN A 538 -10.13 -4.14 19.28
N ARG A 539 -11.45 -3.97 19.35
CA ARG A 539 -12.46 -5.04 19.39
C ARG A 539 -13.35 -4.95 18.15
N PRO A 540 -14.00 -6.04 17.72
CA PRO A 540 -14.89 -6.03 16.55
C PRO A 540 -16.06 -5.05 16.64
N ASP A 541 -16.50 -4.72 17.85
CA ASP A 541 -17.58 -3.80 18.18
C ASP A 541 -17.15 -2.33 18.26
N ARG A 542 -15.86 -2.02 18.11
CA ARG A 542 -15.33 -0.65 18.16
C ARG A 542 -14.79 -0.21 16.81
N LYS A 543 -15.23 0.95 16.35
CA LYS A 543 -14.76 1.59 15.11
C LYS A 543 -13.68 2.62 15.43
N ILE A 544 -12.44 2.30 15.04
CA ILE A 544 -11.25 3.10 15.35
C ILE A 544 -10.72 3.76 14.06
N TRP A 545 -10.62 5.09 14.08
CA TRP A 545 -9.98 5.88 13.04
C TRP A 545 -8.68 6.50 13.54
N THR A 546 -7.65 6.49 12.70
CA THR A 546 -6.37 7.15 13.04
C THR A 546 -5.97 8.10 11.92
N ALA A 547 -5.46 9.29 12.29
CA ALA A 547 -4.81 10.23 11.40
C ALA A 547 -3.33 10.30 11.78
N GLU A 548 -2.42 10.01 10.84
CA GLU A 548 -0.98 9.83 11.09
C GLU A 548 -0.14 10.55 10.03
N ASP A 549 1.09 10.95 10.37
CA ASP A 549 2.03 11.64 9.48
C ASP A 549 3.48 11.11 9.61
N PRO A 550 3.82 10.06 8.82
CA PRO A 550 2.99 9.13 8.11
C PRO A 550 2.49 7.96 8.99
N VAL A 551 1.73 7.00 8.41
CA VAL A 551 1.42 5.72 9.07
C VAL A 551 2.71 4.91 9.18
N GLU A 552 3.19 4.71 10.43
CA GLU A 552 4.42 3.95 10.74
C GLU A 552 4.12 2.47 11.02
N ILE A 553 3.02 2.19 11.72
CA ILE A 553 2.63 0.86 12.17
C ILE A 553 1.23 0.54 11.64
N THR A 554 1.11 -0.48 10.81
CA THR A 554 -0.19 -0.92 10.31
C THR A 554 -0.79 -1.98 11.23
N GLN A 555 -2.05 -1.78 11.67
CA GLN A 555 -2.78 -2.73 12.50
C GLN A 555 -4.08 -3.17 11.84
N ARG A 556 -4.34 -4.47 11.87
CA ARG A 556 -5.61 -5.02 11.40
C ARG A 556 -6.77 -4.53 12.29
N GLY A 557 -7.87 -4.11 11.67
CA GLY A 557 -9.06 -3.61 12.37
C GLY A 557 -9.10 -2.08 12.51
N LEU A 558 -7.98 -1.37 12.38
CA LEU A 558 -7.93 0.09 12.37
C LEU A 558 -8.22 0.66 10.98
N ARG A 559 -8.83 1.84 10.94
CA ARG A 559 -8.96 2.70 9.76
C ARG A 559 -7.90 3.78 9.83
N GLN A 560 -6.74 3.51 9.26
CA GLN A 560 -5.56 4.36 9.34
C GLN A 560 -5.46 5.26 8.12
N VAL A 561 -5.39 6.55 8.35
CA VAL A 561 -5.35 7.59 7.31
C VAL A 561 -4.04 8.37 7.44
N GLN A 562 -3.31 8.49 6.36
CA GLN A 562 -2.16 9.37 6.31
C GLN A 562 -2.61 10.78 5.91
N VAL A 563 -2.23 11.78 6.69
CA VAL A 563 -2.47 13.18 6.35
C VAL A 563 -1.51 13.67 5.25
N HIS A 564 -1.97 14.62 4.46
CA HIS A 564 -1.24 15.23 3.36
C HIS A 564 -1.39 16.76 3.38
N PRO A 565 -0.67 17.47 4.25
CA PRO A 565 -0.84 18.93 4.41
C PRO A 565 -0.66 19.73 3.13
N LYS A 566 0.17 19.25 2.19
CA LYS A 566 0.41 19.91 0.90
C LYS A 566 -0.86 20.08 0.03
N ILE A 567 -1.85 19.22 0.23
CA ILE A 567 -3.14 19.29 -0.47
C ILE A 567 -4.28 19.76 0.44
N GLY A 568 -3.98 20.31 1.62
CA GLY A 568 -4.97 20.77 2.59
C GLY A 568 -5.61 19.69 3.45
N PHE A 569 -5.13 18.44 3.35
CA PHE A 569 -5.60 17.33 4.20
C PHE A 569 -4.68 17.17 5.41
N ASP A 570 -4.89 18.01 6.41
CA ASP A 570 -4.19 18.03 7.69
C ASP A 570 -4.94 17.26 8.80
N PHE A 571 -4.41 17.30 10.03
CA PHE A 571 -5.03 16.63 11.19
C PHE A 571 -6.42 17.17 11.51
N ALA A 572 -6.63 18.48 11.43
CA ALA A 572 -7.92 19.09 11.71
C ALA A 572 -8.96 18.71 10.66
N ALA A 573 -8.59 18.66 9.39
CA ALA A 573 -9.46 18.21 8.30
C ALA A 573 -9.82 16.73 8.45
N ALA A 574 -8.86 15.89 8.81
CA ALA A 574 -9.08 14.47 9.08
C ALA A 574 -10.06 14.26 10.23
N MET A 575 -9.87 14.95 11.35
CA MET A 575 -10.77 14.87 12.51
C MET A 575 -12.20 15.29 12.17
N ARG A 576 -12.38 16.39 11.45
CA ARG A 576 -13.73 16.82 10.99
C ARG A 576 -14.41 15.76 10.12
N ALA A 577 -13.64 15.02 9.32
CA ALA A 577 -14.18 13.92 8.54
C ALA A 577 -14.53 12.70 9.41
N PHE A 578 -13.68 12.36 10.38
CA PHE A 578 -13.91 11.23 11.29
C PHE A 578 -15.17 11.41 12.12
N LEU A 579 -15.45 12.60 12.65
CA LEU A 579 -16.68 12.92 13.40
C LEU A 579 -17.98 12.65 12.61
N ARG A 580 -17.91 12.53 11.28
CA ARG A 580 -19.04 12.13 10.42
C ARG A 580 -18.97 10.67 9.96
N ALA A 581 -17.96 9.94 10.42
CA ALA A 581 -17.71 8.55 10.01
C ALA A 581 -18.06 7.53 11.10
N ASP A 582 -18.86 7.94 12.09
CA ASP A 582 -19.36 7.11 13.21
C ASP A 582 -18.21 6.38 13.94
N PRO A 583 -17.22 7.10 14.50
CA PRO A 583 -16.12 6.51 15.25
C PRO A 583 -16.50 6.31 16.72
N ASP A 584 -15.98 5.24 17.35
CA ASP A 584 -15.94 5.12 18.82
C ASP A 584 -14.63 5.70 19.37
N VAL A 585 -13.53 5.50 18.60
CA VAL A 585 -12.19 5.92 18.98
C VAL A 585 -11.54 6.68 17.85
N ILE A 586 -10.94 7.82 18.17
CA ILE A 586 -10.18 8.65 17.24
C ILE A 586 -8.73 8.76 17.77
N MET A 587 -7.74 8.39 16.95
CA MET A 587 -6.35 8.69 17.25
C MET A 587 -5.82 9.76 16.29
N VAL A 588 -5.23 10.81 16.86
CA VAL A 588 -4.55 11.88 16.12
C VAL A 588 -3.07 11.80 16.41
N GLY A 589 -2.25 11.67 15.38
CA GLY A 589 -0.80 11.50 15.50
C GLY A 589 -0.18 12.55 16.43
N GLU A 590 -0.59 13.79 16.31
CA GLU A 590 -0.17 14.87 17.22
C GLU A 590 -1.14 16.07 17.18
N MET A 591 -1.17 16.82 18.30
CA MET A 591 -1.87 18.09 18.41
C MET A 591 -0.85 19.24 18.50
N ARG A 592 -0.56 19.89 17.36
CA ARG A 592 0.41 20.99 17.29
C ARG A 592 -0.21 22.37 17.40
N ASP A 593 -1.47 22.51 17.06
CA ASP A 593 -2.18 23.76 16.89
C ASP A 593 -3.51 23.78 17.65
N PHE A 594 -4.02 24.99 17.86
CA PHE A 594 -5.26 25.23 18.56
C PHE A 594 -6.47 24.54 17.93
N GLU A 595 -6.54 24.54 16.58
CA GLU A 595 -7.70 24.01 15.87
C GLU A 595 -7.83 22.50 16.07
N THR A 596 -6.72 21.77 15.89
CA THR A 596 -6.66 20.30 16.13
C THR A 596 -6.97 19.96 17.58
N ALA A 597 -6.41 20.71 18.53
CA ALA A 597 -6.66 20.49 19.96
C ALA A 597 -8.12 20.78 20.34
N LYS A 598 -8.70 21.85 19.82
CA LYS A 598 -10.10 22.21 20.06
C LYS A 598 -11.06 21.13 19.53
N ILE A 599 -10.87 20.66 18.30
CA ILE A 599 -11.70 19.59 17.72
C ILE A 599 -11.54 18.29 18.56
N GLY A 600 -10.34 17.99 19.07
CA GLY A 600 -10.10 16.85 19.94
C GLY A 600 -10.86 16.92 21.26
N VAL A 601 -10.89 18.09 21.91
CA VAL A 601 -11.68 18.33 23.12
C VAL A 601 -13.18 18.20 22.82
N GLU A 602 -13.67 18.84 21.77
CA GLU A 602 -15.08 18.75 21.35
C GLU A 602 -15.49 17.30 21.03
N ALA A 603 -14.65 16.55 20.32
CA ALA A 603 -14.87 15.11 20.06
C ALA A 603 -14.99 14.30 21.34
N SER A 604 -14.10 14.58 22.32
CA SER A 604 -14.11 13.90 23.61
C SER A 604 -15.40 14.16 24.40
N LEU A 605 -15.90 15.40 24.35
CA LEU A 605 -17.13 15.80 25.06
C LEU A 605 -18.39 15.26 24.35
N THR A 606 -18.31 14.98 23.06
CA THR A 606 -19.43 14.46 22.25
C THR A 606 -19.49 12.94 22.16
N GLY A 607 -18.74 12.22 23.01
CA GLY A 607 -18.90 10.79 23.21
C GLY A 607 -17.82 9.90 22.57
N HIS A 608 -16.69 10.48 22.15
CA HIS A 608 -15.61 9.72 21.51
C HIS A 608 -14.38 9.60 22.43
N LEU A 609 -13.70 8.46 22.40
CA LEU A 609 -12.39 8.31 23.04
C LEU A 609 -11.31 8.85 22.10
N VAL A 610 -10.65 9.93 22.50
CA VAL A 610 -9.62 10.58 21.71
C VAL A 610 -8.23 10.27 22.26
N LEU A 611 -7.34 9.76 21.40
CA LEU A 611 -5.95 9.48 21.70
C LEU A 611 -5.07 10.44 20.89
N SER A 612 -4.06 11.07 21.52
CA SER A 612 -3.14 11.93 20.76
C SER A 612 -1.78 12.07 21.41
N THR A 613 -0.86 12.75 20.72
CA THR A 613 0.47 13.09 21.26
C THR A 613 0.70 14.60 21.28
N LEU A 614 1.59 15.00 22.21
CA LEU A 614 2.20 16.34 22.24
C LEU A 614 3.70 16.23 22.52
N HIS A 615 4.41 17.34 22.25
CA HIS A 615 5.83 17.48 22.54
C HIS A 615 6.07 18.33 23.82
N THR A 616 5.71 17.75 24.96
CA THR A 616 5.99 18.32 26.28
C THR A 616 6.90 17.41 27.08
N ASN A 617 7.53 17.91 28.15
CA ASN A 617 8.55 17.18 28.89
C ASN A 617 7.99 16.41 30.08
N SER A 618 6.81 16.76 30.57
CA SER A 618 6.13 16.12 31.70
C SER A 618 4.60 16.13 31.51
N ALA A 619 3.90 15.32 32.28
CA ALA A 619 2.45 15.27 32.24
C ALA A 619 1.80 16.57 32.75
N PRO A 620 2.25 17.20 33.87
CA PRO A 620 1.73 18.50 34.32
C PRO A 620 1.95 19.63 33.30
N GLU A 621 3.12 19.69 32.65
CA GLU A 621 3.44 20.68 31.60
C GLU A 621 2.45 20.61 30.44
N THR A 622 1.94 19.43 30.13
CA THR A 622 0.97 19.24 29.03
C THR A 622 -0.34 19.97 29.29
N ILE A 623 -0.80 19.96 30.54
CA ILE A 623 -2.01 20.67 30.94
C ILE A 623 -1.83 22.16 30.71
N SER A 624 -0.75 22.76 31.25
CA SER A 624 -0.44 24.18 31.04
C SER A 624 -0.32 24.50 29.54
N ARG A 625 0.36 23.68 28.77
CA ARG A 625 0.57 23.89 27.33
C ARG A 625 -0.75 24.00 26.55
N LEU A 626 -1.74 23.13 26.82
CA LEU A 626 -3.05 23.17 26.13
C LEU A 626 -3.85 24.39 26.57
N LEU A 627 -3.80 24.75 27.84
CA LEU A 627 -4.43 25.99 28.32
C LEU A 627 -3.82 27.25 27.69
N ASP A 628 -2.49 27.27 27.52
CA ASP A 628 -1.75 28.37 26.86
C ASP A 628 -2.04 28.44 25.36
N MET A 629 -2.38 27.34 24.74
CA MET A 629 -2.84 27.29 23.34
C MET A 629 -4.24 27.91 23.19
N GLY A 630 -4.95 28.20 24.29
CA GLY A 630 -6.27 28.85 24.28
C GLY A 630 -7.43 27.88 24.43
N ILE A 631 -7.20 26.62 24.80
CA ILE A 631 -8.26 25.65 25.08
C ILE A 631 -9.02 26.11 26.34
N ASP A 632 -10.35 26.05 26.28
CA ASP A 632 -11.19 26.38 27.41
C ASP A 632 -10.96 25.45 28.62
N PRO A 633 -10.65 25.96 29.79
CA PRO A 633 -10.28 25.13 30.93
C PRO A 633 -11.40 24.19 31.40
N LEU A 634 -12.66 24.60 31.35
CA LEU A 634 -13.78 23.77 31.80
C LEU A 634 -14.00 22.59 30.87
N ASN A 635 -14.05 22.87 29.57
CA ASN A 635 -14.18 21.84 28.53
C ASN A 635 -12.99 20.87 28.55
N PHE A 636 -11.78 21.38 28.75
CA PHE A 636 -10.60 20.56 28.83
C PHE A 636 -10.59 19.69 30.09
N ALA A 637 -10.96 20.26 31.21
CA ALA A 637 -11.07 19.52 32.49
C ALA A 637 -12.07 18.35 32.41
N ASP A 638 -13.20 18.54 31.73
CA ASP A 638 -14.21 17.52 31.50
C ASP A 638 -13.80 16.45 30.48
N SER A 639 -13.00 16.83 29.48
CA SER A 639 -12.57 15.93 28.40
C SER A 639 -11.37 15.05 28.78
N LEU A 640 -10.43 15.56 29.61
CA LEU A 640 -9.18 14.88 29.92
C LEU A 640 -9.41 13.65 30.81
N LEU A 641 -8.89 12.49 30.44
CA LEU A 641 -8.81 11.28 31.28
C LEU A 641 -7.44 11.12 31.92
N GLY A 642 -6.39 11.39 31.18
CA GLY A 642 -5.04 11.31 31.70
C GLY A 642 -3.96 11.67 30.67
N VAL A 643 -2.77 11.92 31.21
CA VAL A 643 -1.56 12.24 30.43
C VAL A 643 -0.45 11.29 30.81
N LEU A 644 0.07 10.56 29.83
CA LEU A 644 1.22 9.67 29.97
C LEU A 644 2.45 10.32 29.37
N ALA A 645 3.33 10.87 30.21
CA ALA A 645 4.65 11.32 29.75
C ALA A 645 5.62 10.14 29.70
N GLN A 646 6.48 10.13 28.68
CA GLN A 646 7.35 9.00 28.38
C GLN A 646 8.73 9.44 27.89
N ARG A 647 9.76 8.71 28.32
CA ARG A 647 11.15 8.73 27.80
C ARG A 647 11.61 7.30 27.56
N LEU A 648 12.62 7.13 26.70
CA LEU A 648 13.30 5.84 26.53
C LEU A 648 14.69 5.90 27.15
N VAL A 649 15.02 4.90 27.95
CA VAL A 649 16.36 4.63 28.48
C VAL A 649 16.90 3.34 27.87
N ARG A 650 18.21 3.22 27.74
CA ARG A 650 18.84 1.98 27.28
C ARG A 650 18.70 0.89 28.34
N THR A 651 18.37 -0.30 27.89
CA THR A 651 18.26 -1.49 28.73
C THR A 651 19.64 -2.12 28.91
N LEU A 652 20.05 -2.43 30.14
CA LEU A 652 21.27 -3.17 30.39
C LEU A 652 21.24 -4.54 29.70
N CYS A 653 22.38 -4.96 29.17
CA CYS A 653 22.52 -6.25 28.55
C CYS A 653 22.44 -7.37 29.59
N ASP A 654 21.44 -8.24 29.52
CA ASP A 654 21.23 -9.32 30.49
C ASP A 654 22.40 -10.34 30.53
N LYS A 655 23.21 -10.43 29.44
CA LYS A 655 24.36 -11.33 29.38
C LYS A 655 25.62 -10.80 30.06
N CYS A 656 25.73 -9.47 30.26
CA CYS A 656 26.97 -8.91 30.77
C CYS A 656 26.81 -7.78 31.80
N LYS A 657 25.56 -7.44 32.19
CA LYS A 657 25.38 -6.48 33.27
C LYS A 657 26.03 -6.98 34.57
N GLU A 658 26.67 -6.07 35.28
CA GLU A 658 27.42 -6.36 36.48
C GLU A 658 26.71 -5.74 37.69
N ALA A 659 26.37 -6.59 38.66
CA ALA A 659 25.75 -6.14 39.91
C ALA A 659 26.84 -5.54 40.83
N TYR A 660 26.54 -4.46 41.50
CA TYR A 660 27.37 -3.87 42.54
C TYR A 660 26.54 -3.33 43.70
N ASN A 661 27.14 -3.28 44.88
CA ASN A 661 26.53 -2.65 46.02
C ASN A 661 26.86 -1.13 45.99
N PRO A 662 25.84 -0.23 45.97
CA PRO A 662 26.07 1.20 45.96
C PRO A 662 26.73 1.66 47.27
N THR A 663 27.53 2.70 47.22
CA THR A 663 28.04 3.34 48.45
C THR A 663 26.87 4.04 49.16
N GLU A 664 27.03 4.30 50.46
CA GLU A 664 26.01 5.02 51.25
C GLU A 664 25.79 6.44 50.67
N GLU A 665 26.85 7.08 50.18
CA GLU A 665 26.78 8.40 49.53
C GLU A 665 25.92 8.32 48.23
N GLU A 666 26.20 7.34 47.37
CA GLU A 666 25.42 7.12 46.11
C GLU A 666 23.97 6.86 46.43
N TYR A 667 23.67 5.99 47.41
CA TYR A 667 22.30 5.72 47.87
C TYR A 667 21.62 6.99 48.37
N ASN A 668 22.27 7.79 49.22
CA ASN A 668 21.72 9.01 49.77
C ASN A 668 21.48 10.08 48.69
N GLN A 669 22.34 10.18 47.69
CA GLN A 669 22.14 11.06 46.50
C GLN A 669 20.91 10.65 45.71
N ILE A 670 20.73 9.34 45.47
CA ILE A 670 19.54 8.81 44.78
C ILE A 670 18.30 9.13 45.61
N ALA A 671 18.32 8.88 46.93
CA ALA A 671 17.17 9.13 47.83
C ALA A 671 16.81 10.63 47.90
N GLN A 672 17.81 11.52 47.94
CA GLN A 672 17.57 12.98 47.90
C GLN A 672 16.92 13.41 46.57
N SER A 673 17.48 12.95 45.43
CA SER A 673 16.92 13.28 44.11
C SER A 673 15.51 12.68 43.87
N TYR A 674 15.21 11.54 44.48
CA TYR A 674 13.91 10.91 44.42
C TYR A 674 12.86 11.66 45.29
N GLY A 675 13.32 12.30 46.38
CA GLY A 675 12.54 12.86 47.46
C GLY A 675 12.49 11.90 48.63
N VAL A 676 13.21 12.24 49.70
CA VAL A 676 13.51 11.34 50.84
C VAL A 676 12.27 10.65 51.39
N GLU A 677 11.18 11.38 51.62
CA GLU A 677 9.94 10.82 52.22
C GLU A 677 9.22 9.86 51.22
N LEU A 678 9.26 10.16 49.92
CA LEU A 678 8.68 9.31 48.90
C LEU A 678 9.53 8.05 48.65
N PHE A 679 10.85 8.19 48.76
CA PHE A 679 11.76 7.06 48.66
C PHE A 679 11.60 6.05 49.80
N LYS A 680 11.42 6.54 51.03
CA LYS A 680 11.13 5.69 52.18
C LYS A 680 9.87 4.82 51.98
N LYS A 681 8.84 5.35 51.31
CA LYS A 681 7.60 4.63 50.99
C LYS A 681 7.83 3.46 50.01
N GLN A 682 8.94 3.45 49.25
CA GLN A 682 9.27 2.36 48.31
C GLN A 682 9.83 1.11 49.02
N ASN A 683 10.10 1.16 50.31
CA ASN A 683 10.68 0.07 51.09
C ASN A 683 11.97 -0.51 50.50
N ILE A 684 12.87 0.37 50.06
CA ILE A 684 14.21 0.03 49.53
C ILE A 684 15.26 0.50 50.58
N PRO A 685 15.48 -0.20 51.71
CA PRO A 685 16.42 0.23 52.71
C PRO A 685 17.86 0.01 52.24
N TYR A 686 18.77 0.89 52.68
CA TYR A 686 20.18 0.65 52.46
C TYR A 686 20.63 -0.61 53.21
N SER A 687 21.27 -1.51 52.50
CA SER A 687 21.80 -2.75 53.08
C SER A 687 22.97 -3.27 52.24
N LYS A 688 23.81 -4.11 52.82
CA LYS A 688 24.89 -4.81 52.09
C LYS A 688 24.43 -5.70 50.95
N ASN A 689 23.16 -6.04 50.92
CA ASN A 689 22.53 -6.88 49.89
C ASN A 689 21.81 -6.04 48.81
N LEU A 690 21.78 -4.70 48.97
CA LEU A 690 21.21 -3.84 47.95
C LEU A 690 22.09 -3.81 46.73
N MET A 691 21.53 -4.11 45.54
CA MET A 691 22.27 -4.17 44.32
C MET A 691 21.76 -3.15 43.31
N LEU A 692 22.67 -2.43 42.72
CA LEU A 692 22.51 -1.71 41.45
C LEU A 692 23.31 -2.42 40.37
N TYR A 693 23.07 -2.06 39.13
CA TYR A 693 23.70 -2.69 37.97
C TYR A 693 24.37 -1.68 37.08
N ARG A 694 25.52 -2.08 36.48
CA ARG A 694 26.26 -1.25 35.52
C ARG A 694 26.57 -2.02 34.24
N PRO A 695 26.76 -1.31 33.10
CA PRO A 695 27.13 -1.94 31.85
C PRO A 695 28.60 -2.43 31.89
N LYS A 696 28.87 -3.65 31.38
CA LYS A 696 30.20 -4.18 31.24
C LYS A 696 30.64 -4.19 29.77
N GLY A 697 29.84 -4.74 28.90
CA GLY A 697 30.12 -4.97 27.48
C GLY A 697 30.48 -6.42 27.17
N CYS A 698 29.86 -6.97 26.12
CA CYS A 698 30.16 -8.29 25.55
C CYS A 698 29.80 -8.28 24.07
N ASP A 699 30.13 -9.36 23.36
CA ASP A 699 29.84 -9.49 21.92
C ASP A 699 28.32 -9.45 21.61
N ALA A 700 27.47 -9.90 22.52
CA ALA A 700 26.02 -9.86 22.33
C ALA A 700 25.40 -8.46 22.36
N CYS A 701 26.13 -7.46 22.84
CA CYS A 701 25.73 -6.05 22.89
C CYS A 701 26.74 -5.12 22.18
N ASP A 702 27.52 -5.66 21.24
CA ASP A 702 28.57 -4.92 20.52
C ASP A 702 29.46 -4.12 21.48
N ARG A 703 29.82 -4.71 22.63
CA ARG A 703 30.64 -4.18 23.72
C ARG A 703 30.14 -2.90 24.39
N THR A 704 28.90 -2.49 24.09
CA THR A 704 28.28 -1.28 24.68
C THR A 704 27.78 -1.49 26.11
N GLY A 705 27.50 -2.72 26.51
CA GLY A 705 26.86 -3.05 27.78
C GLY A 705 25.36 -2.86 27.81
N TYR A 706 24.76 -2.37 26.69
CA TYR A 706 23.32 -2.15 26.57
C TYR A 706 22.74 -2.91 25.38
N ARG A 707 21.47 -3.31 25.48
CA ARG A 707 20.76 -3.98 24.39
C ARG A 707 19.27 -3.66 24.44
N GLY A 708 18.83 -2.83 23.49
CA GLY A 708 17.45 -2.36 23.41
C GLY A 708 17.16 -1.21 24.36
N ARG A 709 15.91 -0.78 24.37
CA ARG A 709 15.41 0.35 25.14
C ARG A 709 14.19 -0.06 25.94
N THR A 710 13.97 0.61 27.08
CA THR A 710 12.75 0.49 27.89
C THR A 710 12.17 1.87 28.18
N GLY A 711 10.84 1.96 28.27
CA GLY A 711 10.16 3.19 28.65
C GLY A 711 10.29 3.49 30.13
N ILE A 712 10.44 4.77 30.47
CA ILE A 712 10.12 5.30 31.80
C ILE A 712 8.89 6.18 31.66
N HIS A 713 7.97 6.10 32.63
CA HIS A 713 6.62 6.61 32.47
C HIS A 713 6.18 7.43 33.67
N GLU A 714 5.51 8.56 33.39
CA GLU A 714 4.83 9.42 34.37
C GLU A 714 3.37 9.52 33.95
N LEU A 715 2.47 8.89 34.69
CA LEU A 715 1.03 8.89 34.40
C LEU A 715 0.27 9.77 35.37
N LEU A 716 -0.19 10.91 34.90
CA LEU A 716 -1.15 11.77 35.53
C LEU A 716 -2.56 11.31 35.15
N VAL A 717 -3.37 10.95 36.12
CA VAL A 717 -4.80 10.65 35.95
C VAL A 717 -5.59 11.90 36.35
N ASN A 718 -6.57 12.29 35.55
CA ASN A 718 -7.39 13.46 35.81
C ASN A 718 -8.43 13.15 36.92
N THR A 719 -8.00 13.24 38.20
CA THR A 719 -8.87 13.10 39.35
C THR A 719 -9.69 14.39 39.54
N GLU A 720 -10.77 14.31 40.36
CA GLU A 720 -11.60 15.47 40.72
C GLU A 720 -10.78 16.62 41.33
N GLU A 721 -9.70 16.29 42.04
CA GLU A 721 -8.79 17.27 42.63
C GLU A 721 -7.98 17.98 41.56
N ILE A 722 -7.41 17.22 40.58
CA ILE A 722 -6.69 17.77 39.40
C ILE A 722 -7.64 18.65 38.60
N LYS A 723 -8.84 18.15 38.30
CA LYS A 723 -9.85 18.87 37.53
C LYS A 723 -10.18 20.22 38.15
N LYS A 724 -10.68 20.24 39.37
CA LYS A 724 -11.20 21.45 40.03
C LYS A 724 -10.12 22.41 40.50
N ARG A 725 -9.02 21.93 41.05
CA ARG A 725 -7.97 22.80 41.60
C ARG A 725 -6.90 23.19 40.63
N SER A 726 -6.64 22.36 39.62
CA SER A 726 -5.51 22.58 38.71
C SER A 726 -5.94 23.13 37.35
N ILE A 727 -6.82 22.40 36.66
CA ILE A 727 -7.17 22.76 35.27
C ILE A 727 -8.09 23.94 35.22
N GLU A 728 -9.20 23.90 36.00
CA GLU A 728 -10.20 24.97 36.00
C GLU A 728 -9.63 26.31 36.52
N ARG A 729 -8.72 26.27 37.51
CA ARG A 729 -8.08 27.45 38.10
C ARG A 729 -6.79 27.88 37.40
N ARG A 730 -6.29 27.13 36.40
CA ARG A 730 -5.01 27.37 35.71
C ARG A 730 -3.82 27.46 36.66
N GLU A 731 -3.75 26.52 37.62
CA GLU A 731 -2.64 26.49 38.58
C GLU A 731 -1.28 26.24 37.92
N SER A 732 -0.22 26.58 38.64
CA SER A 732 1.14 26.37 38.14
C SER A 732 1.51 24.89 38.01
N ILE A 733 2.48 24.58 37.11
CA ILE A 733 2.96 23.22 36.88
C ILE A 733 3.35 22.49 38.17
N ASP A 734 3.95 23.22 39.14
CA ASP A 734 4.40 22.63 40.40
C ASP A 734 3.22 22.28 41.33
N VAL A 735 2.17 23.07 41.33
CA VAL A 735 0.94 22.76 42.08
C VAL A 735 0.28 21.51 41.49
N ILE A 736 0.14 21.47 40.14
CA ILE A 736 -0.43 20.30 39.45
C ILE A 736 0.39 19.04 39.76
N ARG A 737 1.75 19.17 39.68
CA ARG A 737 2.66 18.05 39.97
C ARG A 737 2.48 17.55 41.41
N ASN A 738 2.42 18.43 42.40
CA ASN A 738 2.29 18.05 43.80
C ASN A 738 0.95 17.34 44.07
N ILE A 739 -0.16 17.80 43.50
CA ILE A 739 -1.45 17.14 43.58
C ILE A 739 -1.39 15.75 42.93
N ALA A 740 -0.88 15.66 41.72
CA ALA A 740 -0.75 14.37 41.03
C ALA A 740 0.14 13.36 41.77
N MET A 741 1.24 13.85 42.40
CA MET A 741 2.11 13.00 43.24
C MET A 741 1.42 12.56 44.52
N ALA A 742 0.57 13.40 45.12
CA ALA A 742 -0.27 13.01 46.28
C ALA A 742 -1.25 11.90 45.86
N ASP A 743 -1.77 11.92 44.64
CA ASP A 743 -2.62 10.87 44.04
C ASP A 743 -1.84 9.64 43.58
N GLY A 744 -0.53 9.57 43.88
CA GLY A 744 0.35 8.43 43.61
C GLY A 744 1.05 8.44 42.26
N MET A 745 1.06 9.55 41.52
CA MET A 745 1.90 9.70 40.32
C MET A 745 3.39 9.62 40.69
N LEU A 746 4.14 8.82 39.95
CA LEU A 746 5.59 8.87 39.97
C LEU A 746 6.07 9.74 38.82
N THR A 747 7.09 10.57 39.07
CA THR A 747 7.77 11.32 37.99
C THR A 747 8.58 10.36 37.12
N LEU A 748 8.95 10.81 35.89
CA LEU A 748 9.84 10.05 35.00
C LEU A 748 11.13 9.61 35.70
N TYR A 749 11.73 10.49 36.51
CA TYR A 749 12.92 10.19 37.29
C TYR A 749 12.68 9.07 38.31
N GLN A 750 11.58 9.17 39.08
CA GLN A 750 11.23 8.19 40.08
C GLN A 750 10.98 6.81 39.47
N ASP A 751 10.24 6.72 38.35
CA ASP A 751 10.03 5.47 37.62
C ASP A 751 11.35 4.89 37.12
N GLY A 752 12.24 5.76 36.57
CA GLY A 752 13.57 5.37 36.12
C GLY A 752 14.45 4.79 37.23
N VAL A 753 14.44 5.41 38.41
CA VAL A 753 15.18 4.93 39.61
C VAL A 753 14.69 3.54 40.03
N LEU A 754 13.38 3.33 40.08
CA LEU A 754 12.82 2.00 40.42
C LEU A 754 13.27 0.94 39.39
N LYS A 755 13.31 1.27 38.12
CA LYS A 755 13.78 0.38 37.05
C LYS A 755 15.29 0.12 37.13
N ALA A 756 16.08 1.07 37.63
CA ALA A 756 17.49 0.87 37.88
C ALA A 756 17.72 -0.14 39.03
N PHE A 757 16.97 -0.07 40.12
CA PHE A 757 17.00 -1.07 41.20
C PHE A 757 16.54 -2.46 40.72
N GLN A 758 15.66 -2.53 39.71
CA GLN A 758 15.25 -3.80 39.09
C GLN A 758 16.32 -4.34 38.10
N GLY A 759 17.41 -3.64 37.87
CA GLY A 759 18.46 -4.04 36.92
C GLY A 759 18.06 -3.98 35.45
N LEU A 760 17.05 -3.20 35.12
CA LEU A 760 16.60 -2.98 33.74
C LEU A 760 17.44 -1.91 33.02
N THR A 761 17.87 -0.89 33.76
CA THR A 761 18.71 0.22 33.29
C THR A 761 19.69 0.62 34.40
N ASP A 762 20.48 1.66 34.20
CA ASP A 762 21.32 2.23 35.24
C ASP A 762 20.97 3.71 35.52
N ILE A 763 21.41 4.21 36.66
CA ILE A 763 21.16 5.58 37.11
C ILE A 763 21.70 6.64 36.13
N LYS A 764 22.80 6.36 35.42
CA LYS A 764 23.40 7.30 34.43
C LYS A 764 22.43 7.48 33.25
N GLN A 765 21.78 6.40 32.79
CA GLN A 765 20.78 6.49 31.72
C GLN A 765 19.54 7.27 32.16
N VAL A 766 19.09 7.12 33.42
CA VAL A 766 17.97 7.88 33.97
C VAL A 766 18.32 9.37 34.01
N HIS A 767 19.47 9.73 34.54
CA HIS A 767 19.96 11.14 34.56
C HIS A 767 20.06 11.74 33.17
N ARG A 768 20.52 10.97 32.17
CA ARG A 768 20.71 11.46 30.79
C ARG A 768 19.41 11.96 30.15
N VAL A 769 18.27 11.38 30.52
CA VAL A 769 16.97 11.71 29.93
C VAL A 769 16.08 12.57 30.83
N CYS A 770 16.41 12.67 32.14
CA CYS A 770 15.64 13.41 33.14
C CYS A 770 16.40 14.65 33.67
N ILE A 771 17.10 15.39 32.81
CA ILE A 771 18.05 16.47 33.18
C ILE A 771 17.45 17.62 34.02
N ASN A 772 16.14 17.77 34.10
CA ASN A 772 15.45 18.88 34.77
C ASN A 772 14.50 18.49 35.90
N ALA A 773 14.76 17.39 36.61
CA ALA A 773 14.00 17.06 37.83
C ALA A 773 14.70 17.62 39.08
N ARG A 774 14.98 18.94 39.12
CA ARG A 774 15.37 19.68 40.31
C ARG A 774 14.23 20.53 40.77
#